data_2f23bda53f00c47bd497755907b59c17
#
_entry.id   2f23bda53f00c47bd497755907b59c17
#
_cell.length_a   1.000
_cell.length_b   1.000
_cell.length_c   1.000
_cell.angle_alpha   90.00
_cell.angle_beta   90.00
_cell.angle_gamma   90.00
#
_symmetry.space_group_name_H-M   'P 1'
#
loop_
_entity.id
_entity.type
_entity.pdbx_description
1 polymer ?
#
loop_
_entity_poly.entity_id
_entity_poly.type
_entity_poly.pdbx_seq_one_letter_code
_entity_poly.pdbx_strand_id
1 'polypeptide(L)'
;MINKLLTQLKKLRHKLNQHIKKLSNPRYLQRNKTFKFLLSLTIGVIVTTLGITTDWATTGTRTLTHNTIGSENLRVQNNTGMPTLTHKISSINNTIGSERLWGQNNTEIPTLTHKISPISNTIGSENLLVQNNTETSALNYKTSWIGNTIGSGNLRVQNNIEGMYVAPDGTVYTNSHWDEAAMEAGIYKDGKVIAALGDTHGWSRGGGKAVTANSKYVYIAMTQGSRGDTKEDYPSEGTTWYSVRRYDLSGKPAPFPNGRGWDKSMLITSTKSEVTGLATVGSELYVSDFAASRIRVYDTETMKELRSFTVANPGAITIDPQKNLWIIQSKNGSKPAKILHYSQSGKQLPQQIADIVEPTAIAINHQGKLLVAENGPRQQMLTYDIKDRPVQVSSFGSKGGIYAGVPGEVRDLKLYGLTGVGTDASGNIYINSNGFNKSGTDLRKFSPSGKLMWRSLGLIFVDNADADPKTDGVDLFTKQEHYLMDYSKAAGKQWIYKAYTLNAFKYPQDPRLHTSPDGTFVRRIQGKPFLFLTDMYNSFLQIYRFNPATDGKVAIPAGMFVGTNGADKPFITGNWPPHQPEQGEWIWRDRNGNGKFEKNEYDRSKDYPHLGGWWVDSKGDVWKALRTEDGIRHYPLQGIDPKGNPIYSYSSMEKQTTPKIFNDLRRIEYFPETDSMFLSGFTVDRPAFGDDAGVAGSEIARFDNWSKGNRTPKWRIVIPYDSTGKREVSTAAISVTGDYVFAVTVKTAEVYVYNAKTGAQVQQLKPGPEVGSESGWIDIPYGIRAFRRSNGEHLVFVEENWKGKVIMYRLAG
;
A
#
# COMPACT_ATOMS: atom_id res chain seq x y z
N MET A 1 -51.70 1.34 -30.26
CA MET A 1 -50.78 0.49 -29.47
C MET A 1 -50.15 1.28 -28.34
N ILE A 2 -49.59 2.45 -28.57
CA ILE A 2 -48.88 3.32 -27.61
C ILE A 2 -49.76 3.75 -26.42
N ASN A 3 -51.03 4.16 -26.64
CA ASN A 3 -51.93 4.56 -25.57
C ASN A 3 -52.33 3.42 -24.63
N LYS A 4 -52.35 2.19 -25.10
CA LYS A 4 -52.60 0.98 -24.29
C LYS A 4 -51.38 0.66 -23.40
N LEU A 5 -50.20 0.85 -23.91
CA LEU A 5 -48.93 0.69 -23.20
C LEU A 5 -48.78 1.75 -22.09
N LEU A 6 -49.09 3.01 -22.39
CA LEU A 6 -49.05 4.13 -21.43
C LEU A 6 -50.06 3.92 -20.28
N THR A 7 -51.24 3.38 -20.60
CA THR A 7 -52.24 3.07 -19.55
C THR A 7 -51.78 1.90 -18.67
N GLN A 8 -51.13 0.90 -19.22
CA GLN A 8 -50.54 -0.20 -18.45
C GLN A 8 -49.39 0.28 -17.57
N LEU A 9 -48.49 1.12 -18.10
CA LEU A 9 -47.40 1.71 -17.35
C LEU A 9 -47.90 2.59 -16.18
N LYS A 10 -48.93 3.39 -16.39
CA LYS A 10 -49.58 4.16 -15.29
C LYS A 10 -50.14 3.27 -14.21
N LYS A 11 -50.80 2.14 -14.55
CA LYS A 11 -51.29 1.16 -13.57
C LYS A 11 -50.15 0.46 -12.84
N LEU A 12 -49.07 0.12 -13.52
CA LEU A 12 -47.87 -0.47 -12.88
C LEU A 12 -47.22 0.49 -11.91
N ARG A 13 -47.05 1.76 -12.30
CA ARG A 13 -46.52 2.84 -11.44
C ARG A 13 -47.38 3.04 -10.19
N HIS A 14 -48.70 3.00 -10.31
CA HIS A 14 -49.60 3.12 -9.17
C HIS A 14 -49.49 1.93 -8.20
N LYS A 15 -49.42 0.69 -8.72
CA LYS A 15 -49.20 -0.50 -7.92
C LYS A 15 -47.80 -0.51 -7.23
N LEU A 16 -46.80 -0.04 -7.92
CA LEU A 16 -45.44 0.06 -7.39
C LEU A 16 -45.37 1.08 -6.24
N ASN A 17 -45.98 2.25 -6.41
CA ASN A 17 -46.06 3.27 -5.36
C ASN A 17 -46.85 2.79 -4.12
N GLN A 18 -47.89 1.98 -4.29
CA GLN A 18 -48.59 1.37 -3.17
C GLN A 18 -47.72 0.31 -2.45
N HIS A 19 -46.91 -0.45 -3.20
CA HIS A 19 -45.95 -1.39 -2.61
C HIS A 19 -44.82 -0.69 -1.87
N ILE A 20 -44.27 0.38 -2.42
CA ILE A 20 -43.24 1.22 -1.79
C ILE A 20 -43.78 1.85 -0.48
N LYS A 21 -45.02 2.35 -0.47
CA LYS A 21 -45.65 2.85 0.76
C LYS A 21 -45.85 1.76 1.82
N LYS A 22 -46.09 0.51 1.46
CA LYS A 22 -46.16 -0.62 2.39
C LYS A 22 -44.79 -0.99 2.94
N LEU A 23 -43.74 -0.88 2.15
CA LEU A 23 -42.35 -1.22 2.51
C LEU A 23 -41.64 -0.09 3.30
N SER A 24 -42.11 1.16 3.21
CA SER A 24 -41.60 2.30 3.98
C SER A 24 -42.08 2.37 5.44
N ASN A 25 -42.82 1.37 5.92
CA ASN A 25 -43.22 1.30 7.32
C ASN A 25 -41.95 1.04 8.19
N PRO A 26 -41.65 1.91 9.20
CA PRO A 26 -40.44 1.83 10.00
C PRO A 26 -40.18 0.49 10.70
N ARG A 27 -41.27 -0.25 11.03
CA ARG A 27 -41.18 -1.58 11.67
C ARG A 27 -40.68 -2.70 10.74
N TYR A 28 -40.76 -2.51 9.41
CA TYR A 28 -40.29 -3.50 8.44
C TYR A 28 -38.81 -3.30 8.08
N LEU A 29 -38.28 -2.10 8.22
CA LEU A 29 -36.92 -1.70 7.82
C LEU A 29 -35.82 -2.04 8.85
N GLN A 30 -36.22 -2.38 10.08
CA GLN A 30 -35.25 -2.74 11.13
C GLN A 30 -34.69 -4.17 11.03
N ARG A 31 -35.27 -5.04 10.20
CA ARG A 31 -34.87 -6.47 10.16
C ARG A 31 -33.99 -6.93 9.01
N ASN A 32 -33.69 -6.10 7.99
CA ASN A 32 -32.91 -6.63 6.86
C ASN A 32 -32.10 -5.53 6.13
N LYS A 33 -30.81 -5.38 6.50
CA LYS A 33 -29.90 -4.37 5.91
C LYS A 33 -29.59 -4.61 4.42
N THR A 34 -29.53 -5.86 3.99
CA THR A 34 -29.29 -6.27 2.59
C THR A 34 -30.43 -5.85 1.66
N PHE A 35 -31.66 -5.81 2.19
CA PHE A 35 -32.83 -5.38 1.43
C PHE A 35 -32.83 -3.87 1.15
N LYS A 36 -32.21 -3.06 2.02
CA LYS A 36 -32.04 -1.61 1.80
C LYS A 36 -31.14 -1.32 0.60
N PHE A 37 -30.06 -2.07 0.45
CA PHE A 37 -29.10 -1.88 -0.65
C PHE A 37 -29.69 -2.27 -2.00
N LEU A 38 -30.36 -3.42 -2.08
CA LEU A 38 -31.06 -3.87 -3.29
C LEU A 38 -32.21 -2.93 -3.67
N LEU A 39 -32.96 -2.42 -2.69
CA LEU A 39 -34.04 -1.49 -2.93
C LEU A 39 -33.54 -0.13 -3.46
N SER A 40 -32.41 0.38 -2.95
CA SER A 40 -31.78 1.61 -3.43
C SER A 40 -31.26 1.47 -4.86
N LEU A 41 -30.65 0.33 -5.19
CA LEU A 41 -30.18 0.04 -6.57
C LEU A 41 -31.35 -0.07 -7.56
N THR A 42 -32.42 -0.77 -7.17
CA THR A 42 -33.61 -0.97 -8.01
C THR A 42 -34.36 0.35 -8.22
N ILE A 43 -34.46 1.20 -7.21
CA ILE A 43 -35.09 2.53 -7.32
C ILE A 43 -34.23 3.46 -8.21
N GLY A 44 -32.89 3.41 -8.08
CA GLY A 44 -31.96 4.19 -8.93
C GLY A 44 -32.12 3.85 -10.41
N VAL A 45 -32.16 2.56 -10.75
CA VAL A 45 -32.34 2.08 -12.14
C VAL A 45 -33.71 2.43 -12.69
N ILE A 46 -34.79 2.33 -11.89
CA ILE A 46 -36.17 2.65 -12.30
C ILE A 46 -36.35 4.15 -12.53
N VAL A 47 -35.73 5.00 -11.67
CA VAL A 47 -35.81 6.46 -11.80
C VAL A 47 -35.05 6.93 -13.05
N THR A 48 -33.89 6.33 -13.34
CA THR A 48 -33.11 6.67 -14.56
C THR A 48 -33.85 6.23 -15.82
N THR A 49 -34.45 5.06 -15.84
CA THR A 49 -35.21 4.55 -17.00
C THR A 49 -36.54 5.31 -17.22
N LEU A 50 -37.23 5.72 -16.14
CA LEU A 50 -38.45 6.52 -16.24
C LEU A 50 -38.17 8.00 -16.54
N GLY A 51 -37.02 8.54 -16.15
CA GLY A 51 -36.58 9.90 -16.52
C GLY A 51 -36.33 10.04 -18.02
N ILE A 52 -35.70 9.06 -18.63
CA ILE A 52 -35.45 9.05 -20.07
C ILE A 52 -36.75 8.95 -20.88
N THR A 53 -37.75 8.25 -20.39
CA THR A 53 -39.04 8.10 -21.07
C THR A 53 -39.99 9.31 -20.90
N THR A 54 -39.79 10.16 -19.89
CA THR A 54 -40.61 11.38 -19.70
C THR A 54 -40.12 12.53 -20.54
N ASP A 55 -38.85 12.67 -20.81
CA ASP A 55 -38.30 13.70 -21.72
C ASP A 55 -38.64 13.43 -23.20
N TRP A 56 -38.80 12.14 -23.57
CA TRP A 56 -39.23 11.78 -24.94
C TRP A 56 -40.74 11.97 -25.21
N ALA A 57 -41.52 12.10 -24.17
CA ALA A 57 -42.97 12.24 -24.30
C ALA A 57 -43.45 13.69 -24.35
N THR A 58 -42.61 14.67 -24.03
CA THR A 58 -42.94 16.10 -24.00
C THR A 58 -42.39 16.91 -25.18
N THR A 59 -41.49 16.36 -25.99
CA THR A 59 -41.03 16.99 -27.24
C THR A 59 -41.53 16.24 -28.47
N GLY A 60 -42.81 16.42 -28.73
CA GLY A 60 -43.43 16.04 -30.02
C GLY A 60 -43.04 17.03 -31.08
N THR A 61 -42.57 16.47 -32.18
CA THR A 61 -42.39 17.13 -33.52
C THR A 61 -41.34 18.23 -33.62
N ARG A 62 -40.10 17.85 -33.95
CA ARG A 62 -39.29 18.63 -34.94
C ARG A 62 -38.46 17.69 -35.80
N THR A 63 -38.49 17.97 -37.08
CA THR A 63 -37.91 17.32 -38.24
C THR A 63 -36.42 17.12 -38.16
N LEU A 64 -35.95 15.91 -38.46
CA LEU A 64 -34.55 15.57 -38.71
C LEU A 64 -34.07 16.28 -39.99
N THR A 65 -33.18 17.21 -39.88
CA THR A 65 -32.26 17.59 -40.92
C THR A 65 -30.84 17.18 -40.52
N HIS A 66 -30.26 16.37 -41.35
CA HIS A 66 -28.86 16.02 -41.33
C HIS A 66 -28.00 17.28 -41.47
N ASN A 67 -27.10 17.52 -40.52
CA ASN A 67 -25.89 18.26 -40.82
C ASN A 67 -24.70 17.61 -40.12
N THR A 68 -23.85 17.09 -40.97
CA THR A 68 -22.49 16.65 -40.73
C THR A 68 -21.66 17.83 -40.18
N ILE A 69 -21.18 17.75 -39.00
CA ILE A 69 -20.12 18.66 -38.48
C ILE A 69 -18.97 17.82 -37.98
N GLY A 70 -17.81 18.23 -38.46
CA GLY A 70 -16.54 17.55 -38.42
C GLY A 70 -15.97 17.35 -37.00
N SER A 71 -15.09 16.41 -36.97
CA SER A 71 -14.18 16.08 -35.90
C SER A 71 -13.36 17.32 -35.47
N GLU A 72 -13.68 17.92 -34.34
CA GLU A 72 -12.72 18.77 -33.65
C GLU A 72 -12.22 18.08 -32.38
N ASN A 73 -10.93 17.96 -32.39
CA ASN A 73 -10.10 17.40 -31.32
C ASN A 73 -10.32 18.09 -29.97
N LEU A 74 -11.03 17.45 -29.06
CA LEU A 74 -10.90 17.74 -27.63
C LEU A 74 -9.64 17.06 -27.13
N ARG A 75 -8.52 17.76 -27.22
CA ARG A 75 -7.32 17.46 -26.43
C ARG A 75 -7.64 17.69 -24.95
N VAL A 76 -8.03 16.66 -24.26
CA VAL A 76 -7.92 16.63 -22.79
C VAL A 76 -6.44 16.51 -22.47
N GLN A 77 -5.85 17.59 -22.01
CA GLN A 77 -4.49 17.59 -21.51
C GLN A 77 -4.45 16.73 -20.23
N ASN A 78 -3.84 15.55 -20.35
CA ASN A 78 -3.48 14.72 -19.23
C ASN A 78 -2.36 15.41 -18.43
N ASN A 79 -2.74 16.11 -17.37
CA ASN A 79 -1.83 16.52 -16.31
C ASN A 79 -1.82 15.44 -15.26
N THR A 80 -1.10 14.37 -15.52
CA THR A 80 -0.90 13.31 -14.54
C THR A 80 0.46 13.48 -13.85
N GLY A 81 0.44 14.23 -12.77
CA GLY A 81 1.39 14.00 -11.69
C GLY A 81 0.98 12.70 -10.99
N MET A 82 1.79 11.69 -11.07
CA MET A 82 1.59 10.32 -10.61
C MET A 82 1.17 10.11 -9.14
N PRO A 83 1.32 11.04 -8.18
CA PRO A 83 0.91 10.78 -6.80
C PRO A 83 -0.61 10.71 -6.59
N THR A 84 -1.40 11.29 -7.50
CA THR A 84 -2.84 11.47 -7.25
C THR A 84 -3.68 10.23 -7.54
N LEU A 85 -3.24 9.33 -8.43
CA LEU A 85 -4.03 8.15 -8.80
C LEU A 85 -3.89 7.01 -7.79
N THR A 86 -2.70 6.77 -7.28
CA THR A 86 -2.46 5.77 -6.23
C THR A 86 -3.15 6.15 -4.92
N HIS A 87 -3.18 7.45 -4.63
CA HIS A 87 -3.89 7.98 -3.45
C HIS A 87 -5.42 7.82 -3.55
N LYS A 88 -6.00 8.03 -4.74
CA LYS A 88 -7.45 7.81 -4.93
C LYS A 88 -7.83 6.33 -4.82
N ILE A 89 -7.00 5.41 -5.29
CA ILE A 89 -7.31 3.98 -5.21
C ILE A 89 -7.14 3.47 -3.77
N SER A 90 -6.06 3.85 -3.08
CA SER A 90 -5.86 3.46 -1.69
C SER A 90 -6.88 4.09 -0.73
N SER A 91 -7.30 5.34 -0.96
CA SER A 91 -8.32 5.98 -0.14
C SER A 91 -9.72 5.37 -0.35
N ILE A 92 -10.07 4.96 -1.56
CA ILE A 92 -11.35 4.27 -1.82
C ILE A 92 -11.35 2.87 -1.19
N ASN A 93 -10.26 2.14 -1.28
CA ASN A 93 -10.16 0.80 -0.69
C ASN A 93 -10.11 0.84 0.84
N ASN A 94 -9.40 1.81 1.43
CA ASN A 94 -9.36 2.00 2.88
C ASN A 94 -10.70 2.47 3.46
N THR A 95 -11.48 3.28 2.72
CA THR A 95 -12.81 3.70 3.16
C THR A 95 -13.78 2.51 3.25
N ILE A 96 -13.69 1.55 2.35
CA ILE A 96 -14.57 0.36 2.38
C ILE A 96 -14.12 -0.64 3.46
N GLY A 97 -12.83 -0.78 3.70
CA GLY A 97 -12.30 -1.67 4.74
C GLY A 97 -12.44 -1.12 6.17
N SER A 98 -12.28 0.18 6.36
CA SER A 98 -12.30 0.81 7.67
C SER A 98 -13.70 1.14 8.20
N GLU A 99 -14.70 1.35 7.34
CA GLU A 99 -16.07 1.67 7.78
C GLU A 99 -16.78 0.55 8.56
N ARG A 100 -16.27 -0.68 8.52
CA ARG A 100 -16.87 -1.81 9.26
C ARG A 100 -16.29 -2.04 10.67
N LEU A 101 -15.25 -1.33 11.08
CA LEU A 101 -14.39 -1.79 12.20
C LEU A 101 -14.35 -0.93 13.47
N TRP A 102 -14.90 0.27 13.47
CA TRP A 102 -14.80 1.14 14.65
C TRP A 102 -16.17 1.55 15.20
N GLY A 103 -16.83 0.60 15.85
CA GLY A 103 -17.86 0.88 16.82
C GLY A 103 -17.43 0.30 18.16
N GLN A 104 -16.66 1.03 18.96
CA GLN A 104 -16.37 0.59 20.32
C GLN A 104 -17.01 1.51 21.34
N ASN A 105 -17.82 0.90 22.17
CA ASN A 105 -18.06 1.34 23.52
C ASN A 105 -17.30 0.40 24.47
N ASN A 106 -16.43 0.97 25.28
CA ASN A 106 -15.84 0.30 26.43
C ASN A 106 -16.96 -0.02 27.45
N THR A 107 -17.24 -1.30 27.67
CA THR A 107 -17.88 -1.76 28.92
C THR A 107 -17.33 -3.15 29.24
N GLU A 108 -16.92 -3.30 30.48
CA GLU A 108 -16.37 -4.50 31.09
C GLU A 108 -17.33 -5.69 30.94
N ILE A 109 -16.81 -6.88 30.64
CA ILE A 109 -17.57 -8.12 30.55
C ILE A 109 -17.20 -9.01 31.74
N PRO A 110 -18.17 -9.44 32.56
CA PRO A 110 -17.92 -10.46 33.59
C PRO A 110 -17.84 -11.85 32.94
N THR A 111 -16.91 -12.62 33.45
CA THR A 111 -16.66 -14.02 33.12
C THR A 111 -17.86 -14.90 33.52
N LEU A 112 -18.46 -15.59 32.55
CA LEU A 112 -19.42 -16.68 32.84
C LEU A 112 -18.96 -17.95 32.11
N THR A 113 -18.55 -18.91 32.92
CA THR A 113 -18.26 -20.29 32.52
C THR A 113 -19.56 -21.08 32.37
N HIS A 114 -19.83 -21.60 31.15
CA HIS A 114 -20.87 -22.63 31.00
C HIS A 114 -20.27 -23.88 30.34
N LYS A 115 -20.40 -24.99 31.08
CA LYS A 115 -20.20 -26.37 30.63
C LYS A 115 -21.31 -26.76 29.65
N ILE A 116 -20.96 -27.29 28.49
CA ILE A 116 -21.90 -28.00 27.60
C ILE A 116 -21.35 -29.40 27.36
N SER A 117 -22.16 -30.39 27.69
CA SER A 117 -21.94 -31.80 27.43
C SER A 117 -22.34 -32.19 26.01
N PRO A 118 -21.75 -33.21 25.39
CA PRO A 118 -21.99 -33.57 24.01
C PRO A 118 -23.18 -34.51 23.86
N ILE A 119 -24.00 -34.24 22.83
CA ILE A 119 -25.01 -35.21 22.34
C ILE A 119 -24.42 -35.88 21.10
N SER A 120 -24.32 -37.18 21.15
CA SER A 120 -23.95 -38.09 20.08
C SER A 120 -25.15 -38.32 19.14
N ASN A 121 -24.92 -38.20 17.84
CA ASN A 121 -25.73 -38.94 16.85
C ASN A 121 -24.84 -39.40 15.69
N THR A 122 -24.77 -40.70 15.56
CA THR A 122 -24.06 -41.47 14.56
C THR A 122 -24.91 -41.58 13.27
N ILE A 123 -24.39 -41.13 12.14
CA ILE A 123 -24.75 -41.68 10.82
C ILE A 123 -23.48 -41.64 9.96
N GLY A 124 -23.10 -42.82 9.39
CA GLY A 124 -21.85 -43.03 8.74
C GLY A 124 -21.70 -42.42 7.36
N SER A 125 -20.62 -41.78 7.20
CA SER A 125 -19.73 -41.71 6.03
C SER A 125 -18.36 -41.41 6.62
N GLU A 126 -17.32 -42.17 6.22
CA GLU A 126 -15.96 -42.01 6.74
C GLU A 126 -15.43 -40.60 6.48
N ASN A 127 -15.64 -39.71 7.43
CA ASN A 127 -15.10 -38.37 7.45
C ASN A 127 -13.66 -38.44 8.00
N LEU A 128 -12.66 -38.39 7.12
CA LEU A 128 -11.27 -38.10 7.43
C LEU A 128 -11.08 -36.68 7.95
N LEU A 129 -11.87 -36.26 8.92
CA LEU A 129 -11.60 -35.04 9.71
C LEU A 129 -10.62 -35.43 10.81
N VAL A 130 -9.37 -34.94 10.68
CA VAL A 130 -8.44 -35.01 11.80
C VAL A 130 -8.99 -34.11 12.91
N GLN A 131 -9.52 -34.71 13.98
CA GLN A 131 -9.77 -33.97 15.22
C GLN A 131 -8.45 -33.38 15.68
N ASN A 132 -8.48 -32.12 16.12
CA ASN A 132 -7.31 -31.40 16.62
C ASN A 132 -6.72 -32.07 17.86
N ASN A 133 -6.03 -33.20 17.68
CA ASN A 133 -5.18 -33.75 18.71
C ASN A 133 -3.89 -32.93 18.74
N THR A 134 -3.66 -32.17 19.77
CA THR A 134 -2.41 -31.44 20.01
C THR A 134 -1.29 -32.46 20.25
N GLU A 135 -0.32 -32.57 19.33
CA GLU A 135 0.93 -33.28 19.59
C GLU A 135 1.69 -32.57 20.72
N THR A 136 2.12 -33.32 21.74
CA THR A 136 2.48 -32.80 23.05
C THR A 136 3.90 -32.25 23.21
N SER A 137 4.65 -31.96 22.15
CA SER A 137 5.94 -31.28 22.24
C SER A 137 5.87 -29.91 21.58
N ALA A 138 5.73 -28.86 22.40
CA ALA A 138 5.76 -27.48 21.91
C ALA A 138 7.10 -27.19 21.22
N LEU A 139 7.05 -26.71 19.97
CA LEU A 139 8.22 -26.26 19.24
C LEU A 139 8.83 -25.02 19.91
N ASN A 140 10.12 -25.06 20.21
CA ASN A 140 10.83 -23.87 20.66
C ASN A 140 10.97 -22.89 19.50
N TYR A 141 10.53 -21.64 19.70
CA TYR A 141 10.70 -20.59 18.72
C TYR A 141 11.22 -19.28 19.33
N LYS A 142 11.84 -18.48 18.48
CA LYS A 142 12.29 -17.11 18.78
C LYS A 142 11.63 -16.14 17.82
N THR A 143 11.36 -14.94 18.31
CA THR A 143 10.79 -13.85 17.51
C THR A 143 11.84 -12.79 17.18
N SER A 144 11.67 -12.13 16.06
CA SER A 144 12.47 -11.03 15.59
C SER A 144 11.65 -10.19 14.61
N TRP A 145 12.24 -9.12 14.06
CA TRP A 145 11.62 -8.31 13.00
C TRP A 145 12.67 -7.85 12.00
N ILE A 146 12.21 -7.46 10.81
CA ILE A 146 13.06 -7.06 9.69
C ILE A 146 12.65 -5.67 9.20
N GLY A 147 13.65 -4.84 8.91
CA GLY A 147 13.52 -3.60 8.16
C GLY A 147 13.16 -2.34 8.96
N ASN A 148 12.62 -2.46 10.16
CA ASN A 148 12.26 -1.31 10.98
C ASN A 148 13.24 -1.03 12.12
N THR A 149 13.50 0.25 12.36
CA THR A 149 14.16 0.75 13.57
C THR A 149 13.08 1.04 14.61
N ILE A 150 13.18 0.42 15.78
CA ILE A 150 12.28 0.66 16.90
C ILE A 150 12.82 1.81 17.76
N GLY A 151 11.96 2.76 18.09
CA GLY A 151 12.24 3.92 18.93
C GLY A 151 11.89 3.71 20.38
N SER A 152 11.59 4.80 21.08
CA SER A 152 11.18 4.79 22.48
C SER A 152 9.76 4.20 22.64
N GLY A 153 9.51 3.45 23.70
CA GLY A 153 8.17 2.94 24.02
C GLY A 153 7.51 2.13 22.91
N ASN A 154 8.28 1.35 22.15
CA ASN A 154 7.84 0.61 20.97
C ASN A 154 7.36 1.46 19.79
N LEU A 155 7.59 2.78 19.81
CA LEU A 155 7.41 3.62 18.64
C LEU A 155 8.36 3.18 17.52
N ARG A 156 7.91 3.27 16.28
CA ARG A 156 8.65 2.85 15.10
C ARG A 156 8.92 4.03 14.18
N VAL A 157 9.93 3.93 13.37
CA VAL A 157 10.14 4.87 12.27
C VAL A 157 8.93 4.83 11.35
N GLN A 158 8.42 6.00 10.97
CA GLN A 158 7.33 6.12 10.01
C GLN A 158 7.67 5.35 8.72
N ASN A 159 6.66 4.69 8.17
CA ASN A 159 6.81 3.96 6.91
C ASN A 159 7.18 4.87 5.74
N ASN A 160 6.72 6.12 5.76
CA ASN A 160 6.86 7.04 4.63
C ASN A 160 6.97 8.49 5.10
N ILE A 161 8.17 8.97 5.41
CA ILE A 161 8.38 10.40 5.73
C ILE A 161 8.41 11.21 4.43
N GLU A 162 7.38 12.03 4.20
CA GLU A 162 7.26 12.87 3.00
C GLU A 162 7.70 14.32 3.23
N GLY A 163 7.77 14.77 4.47
CA GLY A 163 8.25 16.09 4.87
C GLY A 163 9.08 16.06 6.13
N MET A 164 10.07 16.92 6.21
CA MET A 164 11.00 16.97 7.34
C MET A 164 11.42 18.40 7.66
N TYR A 165 11.44 18.73 8.94
CA TYR A 165 12.04 19.94 9.49
C TYR A 165 13.06 19.58 10.55
N VAL A 166 14.27 20.13 10.46
CA VAL A 166 15.35 19.94 11.42
C VAL A 166 15.50 21.17 12.27
N ALA A 167 15.28 21.04 13.58
CA ALA A 167 15.49 22.11 14.54
C ALA A 167 16.98 22.33 14.83
N PRO A 168 17.40 23.54 15.31
CA PRO A 168 18.81 23.83 15.60
C PRO A 168 19.48 22.86 16.59
N ASP A 169 18.70 22.29 17.51
CA ASP A 169 19.18 21.31 18.50
C ASP A 169 19.28 19.87 17.93
N GLY A 170 18.96 19.68 16.65
CA GLY A 170 18.96 18.40 15.97
C GLY A 170 17.70 17.55 16.20
N THR A 171 16.64 18.09 16.78
CA THR A 171 15.32 17.47 16.79
C THR A 171 14.74 17.50 15.38
N VAL A 172 14.17 16.37 14.91
CA VAL A 172 13.58 16.26 13.59
C VAL A 172 12.08 16.07 13.74
N TYR A 173 11.29 16.95 13.14
CA TYR A 173 9.85 16.85 13.00
C TYR A 173 9.53 16.36 11.60
N THR A 174 8.62 15.42 11.49
CA THR A 174 8.31 14.75 10.22
C THR A 174 6.81 14.73 9.96
N ASN A 175 6.44 14.56 8.69
CA ASN A 175 5.03 14.41 8.28
C ASN A 175 4.93 13.49 7.07
N SER A 176 3.81 12.78 6.95
CA SER A 176 3.46 11.92 5.82
C SER A 176 1.95 11.88 5.62
N HIS A 177 1.50 11.55 4.42
CA HIS A 177 0.05 11.43 4.15
C HIS A 177 -0.57 10.27 4.90
N TRP A 178 0.14 9.18 4.99
CA TRP A 178 -0.32 7.95 5.60
C TRP A 178 0.84 7.21 6.25
N ASP A 179 0.60 6.59 7.38
CA ASP A 179 1.55 5.72 8.07
C ASP A 179 0.85 4.50 8.64
N GLU A 180 1.36 3.31 8.35
CA GLU A 180 0.79 2.04 8.77
C GLU A 180 0.76 1.86 10.28
N ALA A 181 1.74 2.46 10.96
CA ALA A 181 1.81 2.45 12.42
C ALA A 181 0.95 3.54 13.09
N ALA A 182 0.03 4.16 12.35
CA ALA A 182 -0.84 5.25 12.80
C ALA A 182 -0.07 6.49 13.31
N MET A 183 1.06 6.79 12.69
CA MET A 183 1.94 7.90 13.08
C MET A 183 2.32 8.74 11.84
N GLU A 184 1.36 9.48 11.27
CA GLU A 184 1.62 10.34 10.12
C GLU A 184 2.63 11.45 10.42
N ALA A 185 2.73 11.89 11.69
CA ALA A 185 3.70 12.89 12.09
C ALA A 185 4.47 12.47 13.34
N GLY A 186 5.79 12.58 13.31
CA GLY A 186 6.69 12.10 14.35
C GLY A 186 7.74 13.10 14.79
N ILE A 187 8.30 12.88 15.98
CA ILE A 187 9.43 13.60 16.55
C ILE A 187 10.59 12.62 16.74
N TYR A 188 11.73 12.95 16.15
CA TYR A 188 12.94 12.13 16.16
C TYR A 188 14.07 12.84 16.86
N LYS A 189 14.87 12.11 17.63
CA LYS A 189 16.09 12.57 18.26
C LYS A 189 17.12 11.43 18.27
N ASP A 190 18.35 11.71 17.89
CA ASP A 190 19.47 10.76 17.92
C ASP A 190 19.16 9.39 17.29
N GLY A 191 18.47 9.40 16.15
CA GLY A 191 18.13 8.22 15.38
C GLY A 191 16.95 7.40 15.93
N LYS A 192 16.22 7.93 16.91
CA LYS A 192 15.05 7.27 17.51
C LYS A 192 13.81 8.13 17.38
N VAL A 193 12.67 7.50 17.18
CA VAL A 193 11.38 8.14 17.39
C VAL A 193 11.18 8.34 18.89
N ILE A 194 10.92 9.56 19.33
CA ILE A 194 10.71 9.90 20.73
C ILE A 194 9.26 10.23 21.05
N ALA A 195 8.49 10.69 20.06
CA ALA A 195 7.05 10.95 20.21
C ALA A 195 6.36 10.91 18.84
N ALA A 196 5.05 10.71 18.84
CA ALA A 196 4.16 10.95 17.71
C ALA A 196 3.35 12.23 17.98
N LEU A 197 3.01 12.99 16.92
CA LEU A 197 2.02 14.05 17.03
C LEU A 197 0.62 13.42 17.09
N GLY A 198 -0.15 13.79 18.10
CA GLY A 198 -1.43 13.14 18.37
C GLY A 198 -2.50 13.35 17.30
N ASP A 199 -3.42 12.38 17.19
CA ASP A 199 -4.63 12.42 16.35
C ASP A 199 -4.41 12.73 14.88
N THR A 200 -3.38 12.18 14.28
CA THR A 200 -3.09 12.33 12.84
C THR A 200 -3.63 11.20 12.00
N HIS A 201 -4.09 10.11 12.61
CA HIS A 201 -4.53 8.87 11.95
C HIS A 201 -6.04 8.60 12.12
N GLY A 202 -6.57 7.76 11.24
CA GLY A 202 -7.91 7.18 11.32
C GLY A 202 -8.97 7.99 10.56
N TRP A 203 -10.14 7.44 10.43
CA TRP A 203 -11.36 7.96 9.79
C TRP A 203 -11.15 9.13 8.83
N SER A 204 -10.71 8.82 7.60
CA SER A 204 -10.47 9.82 6.54
C SER A 204 -9.49 10.93 6.96
N ARG A 205 -8.65 10.69 7.95
CA ARG A 205 -7.54 11.58 8.34
C ARG A 205 -6.23 11.10 7.73
N GLY A 206 -5.38 12.06 7.46
CA GLY A 206 -4.00 11.85 7.07
C GLY A 206 -3.19 13.11 7.30
N GLY A 207 -1.89 12.97 7.35
CA GLY A 207 -0.98 14.09 7.35
C GLY A 207 -0.83 14.73 5.97
N GLY A 208 0.39 15.06 5.61
CA GLY A 208 0.75 15.66 4.32
C GLY A 208 2.25 15.81 4.15
N LYS A 209 2.69 16.57 3.16
CA LYS A 209 4.13 16.75 2.86
C LYS A 209 4.81 17.82 3.67
N ALA A 210 4.06 18.80 4.21
CA ALA A 210 4.67 19.96 4.82
C ALA A 210 4.72 19.88 6.34
N VAL A 211 5.85 20.28 6.92
CA VAL A 211 6.07 20.42 8.35
C VAL A 211 7.06 21.55 8.59
N THR A 212 6.83 22.33 9.63
CA THR A 212 7.76 23.36 10.15
C THR A 212 7.57 23.54 11.64
N ALA A 213 8.53 24.16 12.30
CA ALA A 213 8.41 24.55 13.71
C ALA A 213 9.03 25.93 13.96
N ASN A 214 8.56 26.57 15.03
CA ASN A 214 9.24 27.71 15.66
C ASN A 214 9.62 27.36 17.10
N SER A 215 9.98 28.32 17.89
CA SER A 215 10.38 28.12 19.30
C SER A 215 9.24 27.66 20.22
N LYS A 216 8.00 27.64 19.75
CA LYS A 216 6.79 27.38 20.54
C LYS A 216 5.94 26.23 20.00
N TYR A 217 5.82 26.15 18.68
CA TYR A 217 4.86 25.30 18.00
C TYR A 217 5.46 24.51 16.85
N VAL A 218 4.87 23.35 16.59
CA VAL A 218 5.02 22.57 15.36
C VAL A 218 3.75 22.73 14.52
N TYR A 219 3.94 22.90 13.22
CA TYR A 219 2.85 23.02 12.24
C TYR A 219 3.00 21.92 11.21
N ILE A 220 1.95 21.16 10.96
CA ILE A 220 1.91 20.12 9.92
C ILE A 220 0.77 20.37 8.94
N ALA A 221 1.00 19.99 7.68
CA ALA A 221 -0.09 19.81 6.72
C ALA A 221 -0.91 18.58 7.12
N MET A 222 -2.23 18.66 7.02
CA MET A 222 -3.13 17.57 7.37
C MET A 222 -4.36 17.56 6.47
N THR A 223 -4.91 16.36 6.25
CA THR A 223 -6.16 16.15 5.54
C THR A 223 -7.22 15.57 6.49
N GLN A 224 -8.48 15.98 6.28
CA GLN A 224 -9.63 15.41 6.97
C GLN A 224 -10.77 15.23 5.97
N GLY A 225 -11.18 13.99 5.75
CA GLY A 225 -12.38 13.65 4.97
C GLY A 225 -13.65 13.62 5.82
N SER A 226 -14.81 13.48 5.17
CA SER A 226 -16.10 13.35 5.85
C SER A 226 -16.21 12.02 6.59
N ARG A 227 -17.02 11.97 7.62
CA ARG A 227 -17.32 10.75 8.38
C ARG A 227 -18.72 10.19 8.11
N GLY A 228 -19.48 10.79 7.19
CA GLY A 228 -20.87 10.41 6.94
C GLY A 228 -21.86 10.84 8.02
N ASP A 229 -21.39 11.47 9.10
CA ASP A 229 -22.21 12.14 10.11
C ASP A 229 -22.01 13.66 9.98
N THR A 230 -23.10 14.41 10.04
CA THR A 230 -23.14 15.87 9.82
C THR A 230 -22.66 16.66 11.04
N LYS A 231 -21.60 16.24 11.73
CA LYS A 231 -21.08 17.00 12.86
C LYS A 231 -20.24 18.17 12.35
N GLU A 232 -20.36 19.32 13.00
CA GLU A 232 -19.63 20.56 12.67
C GLU A 232 -18.11 20.41 12.64
N ASP A 233 -17.59 19.39 13.32
CA ASP A 233 -16.15 19.10 13.44
C ASP A 233 -15.56 18.34 12.25
N TYR A 234 -16.37 18.00 11.23
CA TYR A 234 -15.95 17.25 10.03
C TYR A 234 -16.46 17.91 8.76
N PRO A 235 -15.78 17.71 7.61
CA PRO A 235 -16.31 18.18 6.34
C PRO A 235 -17.59 17.43 5.95
N SER A 236 -18.43 18.08 5.15
CA SER A 236 -19.62 17.46 4.57
C SER A 236 -19.26 16.29 3.68
N GLU A 237 -20.23 15.37 3.46
CA GLU A 237 -20.04 14.20 2.60
C GLU A 237 -19.48 14.59 1.22
N GLY A 238 -18.48 13.83 0.76
CA GLY A 238 -17.80 14.07 -0.51
C GLY A 238 -16.77 15.23 -0.50
N THR A 239 -16.59 15.93 0.65
CA THR A 239 -15.59 16.98 0.81
C THR A 239 -14.40 16.53 1.66
N THR A 240 -13.24 17.14 1.39
CA THR A 240 -12.03 16.97 2.21
C THR A 240 -11.55 18.36 2.65
N TRP A 241 -11.24 18.52 3.91
CA TRP A 241 -10.51 19.66 4.41
C TRP A 241 -9.02 19.44 4.28
N TYR A 242 -8.34 20.34 3.62
CA TYR A 242 -6.89 20.49 3.64
C TYR A 242 -6.55 21.60 4.61
N SER A 243 -5.68 21.31 5.58
CA SER A 243 -5.51 22.15 6.74
C SER A 243 -4.06 22.22 7.19
N VAL A 244 -3.78 23.20 8.06
CA VAL A 244 -2.60 23.22 8.91
C VAL A 244 -3.04 22.92 10.33
N ARG A 245 -2.40 21.94 10.98
CA ARG A 245 -2.63 21.64 12.37
C ARG A 245 -1.45 22.08 13.23
N ARG A 246 -1.74 22.69 14.38
CA ARG A 246 -0.75 23.22 15.31
C ARG A 246 -0.61 22.36 16.55
N TYR A 247 0.63 22.10 16.93
CA TYR A 247 1.01 21.34 18.13
C TYR A 247 2.01 22.13 18.96
N ASP A 248 2.13 21.80 20.25
CA ASP A 248 3.29 22.20 21.04
C ASP A 248 4.53 21.37 20.64
N LEU A 249 5.70 21.73 21.16
CA LEU A 249 6.95 21.03 20.81
C LEU A 249 7.02 19.59 21.32
N SER A 250 6.11 19.18 22.22
CA SER A 250 5.99 17.80 22.72
C SER A 250 5.07 16.92 21.85
N GLY A 251 4.39 17.50 20.86
CA GLY A 251 3.47 16.83 19.95
C GLY A 251 2.01 16.80 20.41
N LYS A 252 1.62 17.56 21.42
CA LYS A 252 0.23 17.72 21.85
C LYS A 252 -0.47 18.79 21.01
N PRO A 253 -1.74 18.59 20.59
CA PRO A 253 -2.51 19.60 19.90
C PRO A 253 -2.53 20.93 20.65
N ALA A 254 -2.30 22.05 19.97
CA ALA A 254 -2.26 23.40 20.52
C ALA A 254 -3.41 24.24 19.94
N PRO A 255 -4.56 24.36 20.64
CA PRO A 255 -5.74 25.06 20.15
C PRO A 255 -5.53 26.57 19.99
N PHE A 256 -6.35 27.18 19.14
CA PHE A 256 -6.38 28.63 18.89
C PHE A 256 -7.82 29.13 18.66
N PRO A 257 -8.10 30.44 18.78
CA PRO A 257 -9.48 30.99 18.91
C PRO A 257 -10.44 30.57 17.79
N ASN A 258 -9.96 30.54 16.54
CA ASN A 258 -10.78 30.17 15.36
C ASN A 258 -10.45 28.78 14.85
N GLY A 259 -9.86 27.93 15.66
CA GLY A 259 -9.51 26.56 15.31
C GLY A 259 -10.74 25.70 15.01
N ARG A 260 -10.59 24.75 14.10
CA ARG A 260 -11.59 23.75 13.75
C ARG A 260 -11.14 22.36 14.23
N GLY A 261 -12.04 21.40 14.04
CA GLY A 261 -11.84 20.05 14.54
C GLY A 261 -12.22 19.96 16.03
N TRP A 262 -12.21 18.74 16.52
CA TRP A 262 -12.67 18.46 17.90
C TRP A 262 -11.80 19.11 19.00
N ASP A 263 -10.56 19.42 18.70
CA ASP A 263 -9.58 20.00 19.64
C ASP A 263 -9.24 21.48 19.33
N LYS A 264 -9.90 22.06 18.35
CA LYS A 264 -9.69 23.46 17.95
C LYS A 264 -8.24 23.82 17.56
N SER A 265 -7.46 22.85 17.10
CA SER A 265 -6.05 23.02 16.68
C SER A 265 -5.84 23.05 15.17
N MET A 266 -6.90 23.00 14.37
CA MET A 266 -6.88 22.89 12.91
C MET A 266 -7.33 24.20 12.23
N LEU A 267 -6.51 24.67 11.27
CA LEU A 267 -6.83 25.78 10.37
C LEU A 267 -7.14 25.20 8.98
N ILE A 268 -8.38 25.29 8.54
CA ILE A 268 -8.77 24.89 7.18
C ILE A 268 -8.26 25.92 6.18
N THR A 269 -7.41 25.50 5.25
CA THR A 269 -6.83 26.36 4.23
C THR A 269 -7.49 26.19 2.87
N SER A 270 -7.98 24.99 2.55
CA SER A 270 -8.56 24.66 1.26
C SER A 270 -9.51 23.46 1.36
N THR A 271 -10.42 23.33 0.40
CA THR A 271 -11.19 22.11 0.13
C THR A 271 -10.83 21.49 -1.23
N LYS A 272 -9.77 22.00 -1.88
CA LYS A 272 -9.41 21.62 -3.26
C LYS A 272 -8.08 20.91 -3.39
N SER A 273 -7.09 21.29 -2.58
CA SER A 273 -5.77 20.66 -2.60
C SER A 273 -5.01 20.83 -1.28
N GLU A 274 -4.00 19.99 -1.12
CA GLU A 274 -3.14 19.94 0.05
C GLU A 274 -2.27 21.20 0.24
N VAL A 275 -1.82 21.37 1.47
CA VAL A 275 -0.76 22.32 1.84
C VAL A 275 0.59 21.69 1.46
N THR A 276 1.32 22.33 0.56
CA THR A 276 2.57 21.78 -0.04
C THR A 276 3.84 22.35 0.56
N GLY A 277 3.74 23.41 1.37
CA GLY A 277 4.90 24.03 2.03
C GLY A 277 4.49 24.83 3.25
N LEU A 278 5.34 24.81 4.28
CA LEU A 278 5.21 25.55 5.53
C LEU A 278 6.56 26.15 5.92
N ALA A 279 6.56 27.40 6.38
CA ALA A 279 7.72 28.03 6.98
C ALA A 279 7.28 29.08 8.01
N THR A 280 8.10 29.32 9.03
CA THR A 280 7.85 30.35 10.05
C THR A 280 8.97 31.36 10.12
N VAL A 281 8.65 32.63 10.34
CA VAL A 281 9.59 33.69 10.66
C VAL A 281 8.94 34.73 11.58
N GLY A 282 9.52 34.96 12.75
CA GLY A 282 8.93 35.82 13.78
C GLY A 282 7.55 35.29 14.21
N SER A 283 6.54 36.16 14.14
CA SER A 283 5.13 35.81 14.42
C SER A 283 4.33 35.36 13.18
N GLU A 284 4.99 35.04 12.05
CA GLU A 284 4.30 34.72 10.80
C GLU A 284 4.53 33.29 10.39
N LEU A 285 3.43 32.64 9.96
CA LEU A 285 3.41 31.32 9.33
C LEU A 285 3.03 31.46 7.86
N TYR A 286 3.90 31.01 6.97
CA TYR A 286 3.71 30.99 5.52
C TYR A 286 3.22 29.62 5.10
N VAL A 287 2.15 29.58 4.31
CA VAL A 287 1.43 28.38 3.90
C VAL A 287 1.28 28.35 2.38
N SER A 288 1.82 27.35 1.72
CA SER A 288 1.62 27.12 0.29
C SER A 288 0.25 26.52 0.02
N ASP A 289 -0.65 27.30 -0.58
CA ASP A 289 -1.96 26.85 -1.09
C ASP A 289 -1.81 26.55 -2.60
N PHE A 290 -1.58 25.30 -2.92
CA PHE A 290 -1.29 24.87 -4.29
C PHE A 290 -2.44 25.14 -5.25
N ALA A 291 -3.69 24.79 -4.89
CA ALA A 291 -4.86 24.98 -5.75
C ALA A 291 -5.18 26.44 -6.00
N ALA A 292 -4.96 27.30 -5.01
CA ALA A 292 -5.19 28.73 -5.16
C ALA A 292 -4.00 29.47 -5.78
N SER A 293 -2.89 28.77 -6.06
CA SER A 293 -1.64 29.36 -6.58
C SER A 293 -1.18 30.58 -5.78
N ARG A 294 -1.12 30.42 -4.46
CA ARG A 294 -0.73 31.51 -3.55
C ARG A 294 0.00 31.03 -2.31
N ILE A 295 0.71 31.96 -1.70
CA ILE A 295 1.17 31.84 -0.32
C ILE A 295 0.21 32.65 0.56
N ARG A 296 -0.32 31.99 1.61
CA ARG A 296 -1.08 32.65 2.68
C ARG A 296 -0.18 32.87 3.89
N VAL A 297 -0.35 33.98 4.55
CA VAL A 297 0.45 34.35 5.73
C VAL A 297 -0.48 34.48 6.92
N TYR A 298 -0.18 33.75 7.98
CA TYR A 298 -0.98 33.75 9.20
C TYR A 298 -0.14 34.19 10.39
N ASP A 299 -0.79 34.79 11.38
CA ASP A 299 -0.20 35.05 12.68
C ASP A 299 -0.05 33.73 13.46
N THR A 300 1.11 33.45 14.02
CA THR A 300 1.44 32.15 14.67
C THR A 300 0.67 31.88 15.96
N GLU A 301 0.19 32.91 16.66
CA GLU A 301 -0.55 32.75 17.91
C GLU A 301 -2.05 32.63 17.67
N THR A 302 -2.61 33.51 16.86
CA THR A 302 -4.05 33.56 16.60
C THR A 302 -4.49 32.71 15.43
N MET A 303 -3.58 32.35 14.53
CA MET A 303 -3.81 31.68 13.25
C MET A 303 -4.78 32.49 12.34
N LYS A 304 -4.84 33.81 12.51
CA LYS A 304 -5.60 34.70 11.64
C LYS A 304 -4.79 35.04 10.39
N GLU A 305 -5.42 35.00 9.22
CA GLU A 305 -4.78 35.39 7.97
C GLU A 305 -4.46 36.89 7.98
N LEU A 306 -3.20 37.22 7.75
CA LEU A 306 -2.69 38.59 7.70
C LEU A 306 -2.70 39.14 6.28
N ARG A 307 -2.30 38.32 5.30
CA ARG A 307 -2.21 38.62 3.89
C ARG A 307 -1.99 37.40 3.05
N SER A 308 -2.08 37.55 1.73
CA SER A 308 -1.66 36.50 0.78
C SER A 308 -1.07 37.15 -0.48
N PHE A 309 -0.27 36.37 -1.23
CA PHE A 309 0.29 36.79 -2.51
C PHE A 309 0.41 35.60 -3.49
N THR A 310 0.44 35.91 -4.79
CA THR A 310 0.40 34.90 -5.84
C THR A 310 1.77 34.24 -6.07
N VAL A 311 1.80 32.93 -6.07
CA VAL A 311 2.93 32.10 -6.52
C VAL A 311 2.33 30.90 -7.25
N ALA A 312 2.66 30.73 -8.53
CA ALA A 312 2.11 29.62 -9.32
C ALA A 312 2.67 28.29 -8.82
N ASN A 313 1.79 27.29 -8.59
CA ASN A 313 2.14 25.94 -8.15
C ASN A 313 3.15 25.92 -6.98
N PRO A 314 2.88 26.60 -5.85
CA PRO A 314 3.84 26.73 -4.78
C PRO A 314 4.04 25.36 -4.09
N GLY A 315 5.30 25.01 -3.83
CA GLY A 315 5.74 23.83 -3.10
C GLY A 315 6.35 24.19 -1.74
N ALA A 316 7.44 23.49 -1.38
CA ALA A 316 8.16 23.73 -0.13
C ALA A 316 8.70 25.18 -0.03
N ILE A 317 8.73 25.68 1.21
CA ILE A 317 9.19 27.04 1.55
C ILE A 317 10.32 26.92 2.58
N THR A 318 11.31 27.80 2.46
CA THR A 318 12.31 28.04 3.52
C THR A 318 12.61 29.54 3.63
N ILE A 319 13.15 29.95 4.78
CA ILE A 319 13.43 31.35 5.11
C ILE A 319 14.94 31.56 5.17
N ASP A 320 15.43 32.55 4.43
CA ASP A 320 16.85 32.91 4.44
C ASP A 320 17.23 33.81 5.65
N PRO A 321 18.53 34.05 5.91
CA PRO A 321 18.97 34.92 7.00
C PRO A 321 18.45 36.38 6.91
N GLN A 322 18.12 36.84 5.71
CA GLN A 322 17.53 38.16 5.45
C GLN A 322 16.00 38.17 5.65
N LYS A 323 15.46 37.03 6.12
CA LYS A 323 14.03 36.80 6.35
C LYS A 323 13.18 36.80 5.07
N ASN A 324 13.80 36.58 3.91
CA ASN A 324 13.07 36.38 2.66
C ASN A 324 12.75 34.88 2.45
N LEU A 325 11.84 34.64 1.52
CA LEU A 325 11.32 33.30 1.25
C LEU A 325 11.97 32.72 -0.01
N TRP A 326 12.44 31.50 0.07
CA TRP A 326 12.74 30.66 -1.07
C TRP A 326 11.64 29.62 -1.20
N ILE A 327 11.02 29.57 -2.40
CA ILE A 327 9.81 28.78 -2.65
C ILE A 327 10.04 27.89 -3.87
N ILE A 328 9.82 26.60 -3.74
CA ILE A 328 9.76 25.73 -4.91
C ILE A 328 8.51 26.08 -5.70
N GLN A 329 8.67 26.43 -6.96
CA GLN A 329 7.61 26.41 -7.97
C GLN A 329 7.65 25.06 -8.67
N SER A 330 6.65 24.23 -8.40
CA SER A 330 6.56 22.90 -8.97
C SER A 330 6.36 22.95 -10.49
N LYS A 331 6.83 21.92 -11.20
CA LYS A 331 6.62 21.79 -12.66
C LYS A 331 5.13 21.89 -13.02
N ASN A 332 4.84 22.46 -14.18
CA ASN A 332 3.48 22.54 -14.71
C ASN A 332 3.49 22.21 -16.21
N GLY A 333 3.01 21.02 -16.55
CA GLY A 333 3.12 20.49 -17.91
C GLY A 333 4.58 20.46 -18.39
N SER A 334 4.89 21.17 -19.45
CA SER A 334 6.25 21.28 -20.02
C SER A 334 7.14 22.32 -19.30
N LYS A 335 6.60 23.13 -18.40
CA LYS A 335 7.37 24.14 -17.65
C LYS A 335 8.16 23.46 -16.54
N PRO A 336 9.51 23.56 -16.51
CA PRO A 336 10.32 22.93 -15.47
C PRO A 336 10.07 23.57 -14.10
N ALA A 337 10.42 22.85 -13.06
CA ALA A 337 10.43 23.37 -11.71
C ALA A 337 11.49 24.48 -11.56
N LYS A 338 11.28 25.38 -10.63
CA LYS A 338 12.21 26.47 -10.25
C LYS A 338 12.17 26.68 -8.75
N ILE A 339 13.18 27.35 -8.21
CA ILE A 339 13.12 27.88 -6.85
C ILE A 339 13.17 29.41 -6.96
N LEU A 340 12.12 30.07 -6.47
CA LEU A 340 11.89 31.49 -6.59
C LEU A 340 12.17 32.18 -5.25
N HIS A 341 12.58 33.45 -5.30
CA HIS A 341 12.89 34.28 -4.15
C HIS A 341 11.82 35.37 -3.98
N TYR A 342 11.31 35.53 -2.78
CA TYR A 342 10.28 36.51 -2.44
C TYR A 342 10.61 37.24 -1.13
N SER A 343 10.28 38.52 -1.04
CA SER A 343 10.27 39.24 0.23
C SER A 343 9.12 38.73 1.12
N GLN A 344 9.17 39.04 2.41
CA GLN A 344 8.06 38.76 3.35
C GLN A 344 6.74 39.44 2.92
N SER A 345 6.79 40.59 2.25
CA SER A 345 5.60 41.28 1.73
C SER A 345 5.01 40.61 0.48
N GLY A 346 5.64 39.60 -0.09
CA GLY A 346 5.17 38.88 -1.29
C GLY A 346 5.66 39.49 -2.60
N LYS A 347 6.63 40.42 -2.59
CA LYS A 347 7.27 40.91 -3.81
C LYS A 347 8.29 39.86 -4.30
N GLN A 348 8.16 39.40 -5.53
CA GLN A 348 9.17 38.54 -6.15
C GLN A 348 10.48 39.30 -6.32
N LEU A 349 11.57 38.70 -5.88
CA LEU A 349 12.93 39.21 -6.01
C LEU A 349 13.59 38.59 -7.27
N PRO A 350 14.66 39.20 -7.81
CA PRO A 350 15.22 38.78 -9.10
C PRO A 350 15.97 37.44 -9.06
N GLN A 351 16.39 37.00 -7.86
CA GLN A 351 17.14 35.77 -7.69
C GLN A 351 16.24 34.54 -7.88
N GLN A 352 16.69 33.57 -8.65
CA GLN A 352 16.01 32.29 -8.82
C GLN A 352 17.01 31.19 -9.15
N ILE A 353 16.63 29.93 -8.91
CA ILE A 353 17.35 28.74 -9.33
C ILE A 353 16.49 28.03 -10.37
N ALA A 354 17.00 27.88 -11.58
CA ALA A 354 16.28 27.27 -12.71
C ALA A 354 17.01 26.02 -13.25
N ASP A 355 18.29 25.85 -12.93
CA ASP A 355 19.08 24.66 -13.30
C ASP A 355 18.87 23.53 -12.28
N ILE A 356 17.63 23.06 -12.21
CA ILE A 356 17.20 22.01 -11.29
C ILE A 356 16.10 21.18 -11.95
N VAL A 357 16.12 19.85 -11.76
CA VAL A 357 15.20 18.96 -12.46
C VAL A 357 13.96 18.64 -11.62
N GLU A 358 14.15 18.08 -10.41
CA GLU A 358 13.07 17.65 -9.52
C GLU A 358 13.38 18.06 -8.07
N PRO A 359 13.26 19.35 -7.72
CA PRO A 359 13.44 19.78 -6.33
C PRO A 359 12.24 19.30 -5.49
N THR A 360 12.51 18.57 -4.42
CA THR A 360 11.49 18.01 -3.54
C THR A 360 11.44 18.65 -2.16
N ALA A 361 12.58 19.10 -1.63
CA ALA A 361 12.68 19.79 -0.36
C ALA A 361 13.78 20.84 -0.40
N ILE A 362 13.60 21.90 0.41
CA ILE A 362 14.58 22.99 0.59
C ILE A 362 14.71 23.34 2.06
N ALA A 363 15.93 23.71 2.47
CA ALA A 363 16.20 24.22 3.81
C ALA A 363 17.36 25.22 3.78
N ILE A 364 17.47 26.08 4.79
CA ILE A 364 18.65 26.90 5.00
C ILE A 364 19.55 26.22 6.03
N ASN A 365 20.83 26.10 5.71
CA ASN A 365 21.81 25.53 6.63
C ASN A 365 22.32 26.57 7.66
N HIS A 366 23.09 26.11 8.67
CA HIS A 366 23.68 26.94 9.71
C HIS A 366 24.60 28.06 9.20
N GLN A 367 25.05 28.01 7.94
CA GLN A 367 25.84 29.04 7.28
C GLN A 367 25.03 30.00 6.41
N GLY A 368 23.70 29.90 6.40
CA GLY A 368 22.81 30.70 5.58
C GLY A 368 22.78 30.30 4.09
N LYS A 369 23.28 29.14 3.74
CA LYS A 369 23.23 28.60 2.37
C LYS A 369 21.95 27.79 2.17
N LEU A 370 21.43 27.81 0.95
CA LEU A 370 20.25 27.03 0.58
C LEU A 370 20.63 25.59 0.21
N LEU A 371 20.02 24.63 0.91
CA LEU A 371 20.07 23.21 0.61
C LEU A 371 18.86 22.85 -0.25
N VAL A 372 19.08 22.03 -1.26
CA VAL A 372 18.02 21.54 -2.17
C VAL A 372 18.15 20.03 -2.31
N ALA A 373 17.08 19.32 -1.97
CA ALA A 373 16.92 17.91 -2.31
C ALA A 373 16.61 17.80 -3.80
N GLU A 374 17.52 17.27 -4.60
CA GLU A 374 17.35 17.09 -6.04
C GLU A 374 17.07 15.61 -6.34
N ASN A 375 15.81 15.32 -6.63
CA ASN A 375 15.28 13.97 -6.81
C ASN A 375 15.23 13.51 -8.27
N GLY A 376 15.76 14.31 -9.21
CA GLY A 376 15.98 13.89 -10.58
C GLY A 376 17.14 12.89 -10.69
N PRO A 377 17.71 12.67 -11.88
CA PRO A 377 18.77 11.68 -12.07
C PRO A 377 20.03 11.87 -11.24
N ARG A 378 20.27 13.05 -10.68
CA ARG A 378 21.45 13.31 -9.80
C ARG A 378 21.31 12.62 -8.44
N GLN A 379 20.12 12.60 -7.86
CA GLN A 379 19.84 12.02 -6.53
C GLN A 379 20.80 12.53 -5.46
N GLN A 380 20.92 13.85 -5.31
CA GLN A 380 21.87 14.52 -4.40
C GLN A 380 21.18 15.66 -3.64
N MET A 381 21.75 16.02 -2.50
CA MET A 381 21.51 17.33 -1.89
C MET A 381 22.47 18.34 -2.51
N LEU A 382 21.96 19.41 -3.08
CA LEU A 382 22.74 20.51 -3.65
C LEU A 382 22.79 21.67 -2.66
N THR A 383 23.91 22.38 -2.60
CA THR A 383 24.08 23.55 -1.74
C THR A 383 24.36 24.79 -2.60
N TYR A 384 23.55 25.84 -2.40
CA TYR A 384 23.70 27.11 -3.11
C TYR A 384 24.12 28.22 -2.14
N ASP A 385 25.09 29.01 -2.52
CA ASP A 385 25.30 30.32 -1.94
C ASP A 385 24.27 31.27 -2.54
N ILE A 386 23.52 31.95 -1.68
CA ILE A 386 22.36 32.78 -2.05
C ILE A 386 22.52 34.26 -1.65
N LYS A 387 23.73 34.67 -1.25
CA LYS A 387 23.97 36.06 -0.82
C LYS A 387 23.64 37.07 -1.90
N ASP A 388 24.13 36.78 -3.12
CA ASP A 388 23.94 37.62 -4.30
C ASP A 388 23.17 36.84 -5.36
N ARG A 389 23.81 36.48 -6.46
CA ARG A 389 23.24 35.53 -7.44
C ARG A 389 23.41 34.11 -6.92
N PRO A 390 22.36 33.28 -6.91
CA PRO A 390 22.44 31.89 -6.50
C PRO A 390 23.49 31.12 -7.30
N VAL A 391 24.46 30.53 -6.61
CA VAL A 391 25.53 29.72 -7.23
C VAL A 391 25.65 28.40 -6.48
N GLN A 392 25.59 27.28 -7.20
CA GLN A 392 25.83 25.97 -6.61
C GLN A 392 27.32 25.88 -6.17
N VAL A 393 27.55 25.72 -4.87
CA VAL A 393 28.88 25.66 -4.27
C VAL A 393 29.33 24.27 -3.90
N SER A 394 28.37 23.34 -3.67
CA SER A 394 28.68 21.96 -3.38
C SER A 394 27.48 21.03 -3.67
N SER A 395 27.74 19.73 -3.63
CA SER A 395 26.74 18.67 -3.62
C SER A 395 27.11 17.61 -2.60
N PHE A 396 26.12 16.96 -2.03
CA PHE A 396 26.28 15.89 -1.05
C PHE A 396 25.59 14.63 -1.53
N GLY A 397 26.24 13.48 -1.36
CA GLY A 397 25.83 12.19 -1.91
C GLY A 397 26.50 11.87 -3.24
N SER A 398 26.49 10.60 -3.62
CA SER A 398 27.02 10.13 -4.91
C SER A 398 26.17 10.63 -6.07
N LYS A 399 26.77 11.23 -7.10
CA LYS A 399 26.03 11.62 -8.31
C LYS A 399 25.42 10.39 -8.98
N GLY A 400 24.12 10.41 -9.21
CA GLY A 400 23.34 9.25 -9.64
C GLY A 400 22.76 8.43 -8.47
N GLY A 401 23.05 8.81 -7.24
CA GLY A 401 22.48 8.24 -6.02
C GLY A 401 22.63 6.73 -5.93
N ILE A 402 21.52 6.03 -5.64
CA ILE A 402 21.45 4.58 -5.49
C ILE A 402 21.91 3.83 -6.76
N TYR A 403 21.89 4.47 -7.93
CA TYR A 403 22.28 3.88 -9.21
C TYR A 403 23.74 4.12 -9.58
N ALA A 404 24.48 4.90 -8.81
CA ALA A 404 25.91 5.12 -9.01
C ALA A 404 26.72 3.83 -8.75
N GLY A 405 27.76 3.56 -9.57
CA GLY A 405 28.57 2.34 -9.45
C GLY A 405 27.72 1.08 -9.68
N VAL A 406 27.58 0.21 -8.66
CA VAL A 406 26.68 -0.94 -8.73
C VAL A 406 25.25 -0.46 -8.50
N PRO A 407 24.37 -0.44 -9.52
CA PRO A 407 22.99 0.04 -9.37
C PRO A 407 22.21 -0.73 -8.31
N GLY A 408 21.45 0.00 -7.51
CA GLY A 408 20.61 -0.57 -6.45
C GLY A 408 21.36 -0.91 -5.16
N GLU A 409 22.69 -0.99 -5.16
CA GLU A 409 23.46 -1.30 -3.94
C GLU A 409 23.36 -0.15 -2.93
N VAL A 410 22.91 -0.45 -1.72
CA VAL A 410 22.77 0.52 -0.62
C VAL A 410 24.15 0.84 -0.02
N ARG A 411 24.51 2.12 0.03
CA ARG A 411 25.69 2.68 0.66
C ARG A 411 25.35 4.01 1.33
N ASP A 412 26.18 4.46 2.26
CA ASP A 412 25.90 5.65 3.07
C ASP A 412 25.63 6.91 2.24
N LEU A 413 26.42 7.14 1.19
CA LEU A 413 26.29 8.32 0.34
C LEU A 413 25.47 8.10 -0.94
N LYS A 414 24.86 6.93 -1.12
CA LYS A 414 23.93 6.67 -2.21
C LYS A 414 22.50 7.01 -1.76
N LEU A 415 22.02 8.16 -2.20
CA LEU A 415 20.71 8.68 -1.88
C LEU A 415 19.69 8.25 -2.95
N TYR A 416 18.38 8.22 -2.61
CA TYR A 416 17.33 7.81 -3.54
C TYR A 416 15.94 8.23 -3.08
N GLY A 417 15.18 8.89 -3.97
CA GLY A 417 13.85 9.36 -3.63
C GLY A 417 13.85 10.33 -2.46
N LEU A 418 14.62 11.39 -2.54
CA LEU A 418 14.79 12.37 -1.48
C LEU A 418 13.48 13.12 -1.20
N THR A 419 13.11 13.22 0.07
CA THR A 419 11.91 13.95 0.53
C THR A 419 12.21 14.99 1.61
N GLY A 420 13.41 14.98 2.19
CA GLY A 420 13.78 15.94 3.23
C GLY A 420 15.28 16.17 3.32
N VAL A 421 15.67 17.43 3.57
CA VAL A 421 17.04 17.86 3.85
C VAL A 421 17.05 18.91 4.95
N GLY A 422 18.11 18.96 5.75
CA GLY A 422 18.29 19.98 6.77
C GLY A 422 19.62 19.87 7.48
N THR A 423 19.96 20.86 8.32
CA THR A 423 21.13 20.82 9.22
C THR A 423 20.75 21.28 10.61
N ASP A 424 21.41 20.74 11.63
CA ASP A 424 21.38 21.29 12.98
C ASP A 424 22.40 22.45 13.15
N ALA A 425 22.42 23.09 14.31
CA ALA A 425 23.33 24.21 14.62
C ALA A 425 24.82 23.81 14.58
N SER A 426 25.13 22.53 14.79
CA SER A 426 26.48 21.98 14.68
C SER A 426 26.89 21.67 13.25
N GLY A 427 26.03 21.88 12.25
CA GLY A 427 26.24 21.60 10.85
C GLY A 427 26.13 20.14 10.46
N ASN A 428 25.60 19.28 11.35
CA ASN A 428 25.29 17.91 10.95
C ASN A 428 24.17 17.90 9.90
N ILE A 429 24.30 17.01 8.92
CA ILE A 429 23.41 16.94 7.75
C ILE A 429 22.38 15.85 7.99
N TYR A 430 21.12 16.19 7.78
CA TYR A 430 19.99 15.25 7.85
C TYR A 430 19.36 15.08 6.47
N ILE A 431 19.16 13.86 6.06
CA ILE A 431 18.57 13.52 4.77
C ILE A 431 17.53 12.43 4.97
N ASN A 432 16.33 12.63 4.45
CA ASN A 432 15.34 11.58 4.32
C ASN A 432 15.18 11.16 2.87
N SER A 433 15.10 9.86 2.67
CA SER A 433 14.79 9.22 1.40
C SER A 433 13.63 8.26 1.58
N ASN A 434 12.70 8.24 0.60
CA ASN A 434 11.56 7.29 0.59
C ASN A 434 11.65 6.30 -0.58
N GLY A 435 12.74 6.29 -1.33
CA GLY A 435 12.78 5.59 -2.59
C GLY A 435 11.84 6.22 -3.62
N PHE A 436 11.51 5.44 -4.65
CA PHE A 436 10.50 5.80 -5.64
C PHE A 436 9.23 5.00 -5.35
N ASN A 437 8.08 5.63 -5.55
CA ASN A 437 6.78 5.03 -5.25
C ASN A 437 6.61 4.60 -3.78
N LYS A 438 7.07 5.44 -2.84
CA LYS A 438 6.90 5.23 -1.39
C LYS A 438 7.47 3.89 -0.92
N SER A 439 8.73 3.66 -1.15
CA SER A 439 9.41 2.39 -0.84
C SER A 439 9.86 2.25 0.62
N GLY A 440 9.53 3.21 1.45
CA GLY A 440 9.90 3.21 2.87
C GLY A 440 10.91 4.29 3.23
N THR A 441 10.88 4.67 4.50
CA THR A 441 11.74 5.71 5.07
C THR A 441 13.17 5.24 5.25
N ASP A 442 14.11 6.07 4.85
CA ASP A 442 15.54 5.95 5.11
C ASP A 442 16.08 7.30 5.58
N LEU A 443 15.95 7.56 6.89
CA LEU A 443 16.37 8.80 7.54
C LEU A 443 17.81 8.66 8.04
N ARG A 444 18.69 9.54 7.58
CA ARG A 444 20.13 9.50 7.88
C ARG A 444 20.62 10.83 8.47
N LYS A 445 21.51 10.72 9.46
CA LYS A 445 22.31 11.86 9.95
C LYS A 445 23.78 11.64 9.62
N PHE A 446 24.40 12.68 9.11
CA PHE A 446 25.83 12.72 8.82
C PHE A 446 26.52 13.84 9.61
N SER A 447 27.79 13.64 9.96
CA SER A 447 28.61 14.73 10.45
C SER A 447 28.86 15.80 9.36
N PRO A 448 29.36 16.99 9.70
CA PRO A 448 29.72 17.99 8.70
C PRO A 448 30.75 17.50 7.68
N SER A 449 31.58 16.51 8.04
CA SER A 449 32.55 15.87 7.15
C SER A 449 31.96 14.76 6.28
N GLY A 450 30.66 14.49 6.38
CA GLY A 450 29.95 13.47 5.58
C GLY A 450 30.03 12.04 6.10
N LYS A 451 30.50 11.82 7.33
CA LYS A 451 30.49 10.49 7.97
C LYS A 451 29.07 10.18 8.49
N LEU A 452 28.52 9.04 8.13
CA LEU A 452 27.25 8.57 8.67
C LEU A 452 27.35 8.41 10.20
N MET A 453 26.46 9.07 10.93
CA MET A 453 26.35 9.00 12.39
C MET A 453 25.32 7.99 12.82
N TRP A 454 24.13 8.03 12.21
CA TRP A 454 23.07 7.06 12.40
C TRP A 454 22.14 7.00 11.20
N ARG A 455 21.38 5.91 11.12
CA ARG A 455 20.39 5.61 10.10
C ARG A 455 19.17 4.98 10.74
N SER A 456 18.00 5.45 10.40
CA SER A 456 16.72 4.90 10.86
C SER A 456 15.89 4.49 9.66
N LEU A 457 15.38 3.26 9.68
CA LEU A 457 14.64 2.66 8.58
C LEU A 457 13.20 2.37 9.00
N GLY A 458 12.26 2.63 8.09
CA GLY A 458 10.87 2.24 8.19
C GLY A 458 10.44 1.56 6.90
N LEU A 459 10.02 0.29 6.97
CA LEU A 459 9.43 -0.38 5.82
C LEU A 459 8.03 0.15 5.55
N ILE A 460 7.63 0.14 4.29
CA ILE A 460 6.28 0.50 3.89
C ILE A 460 5.61 -0.70 3.21
N PHE A 461 4.42 -1.07 3.63
CA PHE A 461 3.59 -2.11 3.00
C PHE A 461 4.42 -3.27 2.45
N VAL A 462 5.29 -3.82 3.29
CA VAL A 462 6.18 -4.90 2.87
C VAL A 462 5.41 -6.20 2.73
N ASP A 463 4.39 -6.35 3.53
CA ASP A 463 3.37 -7.38 3.56
C ASP A 463 3.93 -8.80 3.70
N ASN A 464 4.97 -9.16 2.98
CA ASN A 464 5.74 -10.36 3.26
C ASN A 464 7.20 -10.24 2.79
N ALA A 465 8.01 -11.22 3.20
CA ALA A 465 9.37 -11.42 2.71
C ALA A 465 9.55 -12.90 2.36
N ASP A 466 10.29 -13.20 1.30
CA ASP A 466 10.61 -14.57 0.91
C ASP A 466 12.13 -14.78 0.80
N ALA A 467 12.57 -15.97 1.20
CA ALA A 467 13.97 -16.35 1.30
C ALA A 467 14.47 -16.99 0.01
N ASP A 468 15.70 -16.66 -0.39
CA ASP A 468 16.35 -17.34 -1.51
C ASP A 468 16.83 -18.74 -1.08
N PRO A 469 16.28 -19.81 -1.67
CA PRO A 469 16.63 -21.18 -1.29
C PRO A 469 18.11 -21.53 -1.58
N LYS A 470 18.75 -20.88 -2.55
CA LYS A 470 20.17 -21.16 -2.88
C LYS A 470 21.13 -20.66 -1.81
N THR A 471 20.76 -19.62 -1.07
CA THR A 471 21.59 -19.04 -0.02
C THR A 471 21.16 -19.49 1.38
N ASP A 472 20.35 -20.51 1.48
CA ASP A 472 19.81 -21.04 2.73
C ASP A 472 19.11 -19.96 3.57
N GLY A 473 18.41 -19.03 2.90
CA GLY A 473 17.71 -17.92 3.52
C GLY A 473 18.59 -16.77 3.97
N VAL A 474 19.87 -16.69 3.58
CA VAL A 474 20.73 -15.53 3.85
C VAL A 474 20.29 -14.33 3.01
N ASP A 475 19.96 -14.53 1.74
CA ASP A 475 19.33 -13.49 0.93
C ASP A 475 17.80 -13.52 1.12
N LEU A 476 17.24 -12.39 1.53
CA LEU A 476 15.82 -12.22 1.76
C LEU A 476 15.31 -11.06 0.90
N PHE A 477 14.20 -11.27 0.22
CA PHE A 477 13.60 -10.27 -0.66
C PHE A 477 12.19 -9.90 -0.23
N THR A 478 11.87 -8.63 -0.39
CA THR A 478 10.54 -8.07 -0.36
C THR A 478 10.21 -7.51 -1.75
N LYS A 479 9.11 -6.79 -1.90
CA LYS A 479 8.72 -6.23 -3.21
C LYS A 479 9.76 -5.28 -3.82
N GLN A 480 10.56 -4.58 -3.00
CA GLN A 480 11.54 -3.60 -3.49
C GLN A 480 12.89 -3.68 -2.80
N GLU A 481 12.99 -4.34 -1.66
CA GLU A 481 14.19 -4.42 -0.84
C GLU A 481 14.83 -5.80 -0.90
N HIS A 482 16.14 -5.82 -0.75
CA HIS A 482 16.94 -7.02 -0.57
C HIS A 482 17.75 -6.88 0.71
N TYR A 483 17.59 -7.85 1.61
CA TYR A 483 18.29 -7.92 2.88
C TYR A 483 19.27 -9.09 2.89
N LEU A 484 20.41 -8.89 3.57
CA LEU A 484 21.28 -9.99 4.00
C LEU A 484 21.00 -10.31 5.46
N MET A 485 20.77 -11.58 5.74
CA MET A 485 20.47 -12.07 7.06
C MET A 485 21.71 -12.62 7.76
N ASP A 486 21.86 -12.29 9.03
CA ASP A 486 22.84 -12.89 9.96
C ASP A 486 22.07 -13.40 11.20
N TYR A 487 21.70 -14.65 11.14
CA TYR A 487 20.90 -15.30 12.18
C TYR A 487 21.64 -15.48 13.52
N SER A 488 22.94 -15.19 13.61
CA SER A 488 23.73 -15.20 14.85
C SER A 488 23.50 -13.95 15.71
N LYS A 489 22.99 -12.87 15.13
CA LYS A 489 22.75 -11.60 15.80
C LYS A 489 21.49 -11.64 16.66
N ALA A 490 21.40 -10.69 17.60
CA ALA A 490 20.21 -10.49 18.43
C ALA A 490 18.98 -10.10 17.57
N ALA A 491 17.80 -10.30 18.12
CA ALA A 491 16.53 -9.92 17.49
C ALA A 491 16.54 -8.46 17.03
N GLY A 492 16.00 -8.20 15.83
CA GLY A 492 16.03 -6.89 15.19
C GLY A 492 17.38 -6.41 14.67
N LYS A 493 18.46 -7.18 14.89
CA LYS A 493 19.81 -6.90 14.38
C LYS A 493 20.30 -7.95 13.37
N GLN A 494 19.44 -8.86 12.96
CA GLN A 494 19.74 -10.01 12.13
C GLN A 494 19.72 -9.69 10.63
N TRP A 495 19.53 -8.44 10.24
CA TRP A 495 19.41 -8.03 8.85
C TRP A 495 20.27 -6.80 8.52
N ILE A 496 20.69 -6.75 7.28
CA ILE A 496 21.36 -5.60 6.67
C ILE A 496 20.61 -5.24 5.40
N TYR A 497 20.19 -3.99 5.25
CA TYR A 497 19.59 -3.49 4.02
C TYR A 497 20.64 -3.42 2.92
N LYS A 498 20.64 -4.38 2.02
CA LYS A 498 21.66 -4.61 1.01
C LYS A 498 21.42 -3.87 -0.28
N ALA A 499 20.17 -3.90 -0.75
CA ALA A 499 19.85 -3.26 -2.01
C ALA A 499 18.41 -2.81 -2.13
N TYR A 500 18.21 -1.74 -2.88
CA TYR A 500 16.96 -1.26 -3.41
C TYR A 500 16.82 -1.73 -4.86
N THR A 501 15.83 -2.55 -5.15
CA THR A 501 15.78 -3.34 -6.39
C THR A 501 15.04 -2.65 -7.55
N LEU A 502 14.47 -1.46 -7.34
CA LEU A 502 13.72 -0.71 -8.35
C LEU A 502 14.59 0.37 -9.01
N ASN A 503 14.46 0.59 -10.34
CA ASN A 503 15.11 1.68 -11.05
C ASN A 503 14.11 2.42 -11.95
N ALA A 504 13.48 3.46 -11.39
CA ALA A 504 12.49 4.27 -12.07
C ALA A 504 13.02 5.03 -13.30
N PHE A 505 14.32 5.32 -13.37
CA PHE A 505 14.92 6.03 -14.50
C PHE A 505 15.23 5.09 -15.68
N LYS A 506 15.71 3.88 -15.39
CA LYS A 506 16.01 2.89 -16.43
C LYS A 506 14.75 2.18 -16.91
N TYR A 507 13.84 1.87 -15.99
CA TYR A 507 12.59 1.16 -16.23
C TYR A 507 11.37 2.00 -15.80
N PRO A 508 11.02 3.10 -16.51
CA PRO A 508 9.93 3.98 -16.12
C PRO A 508 8.54 3.33 -16.25
N GLN A 509 8.45 2.18 -16.92
CA GLN A 509 7.25 1.37 -17.02
C GLN A 509 7.28 0.15 -16.08
N ASP A 510 8.20 0.09 -15.13
CA ASP A 510 8.23 -0.97 -14.12
C ASP A 510 6.87 -1.07 -13.44
N PRO A 511 6.22 -2.24 -13.44
CA PRO A 511 4.90 -2.42 -12.83
C PRO A 511 4.79 -1.91 -11.40
N ARG A 512 5.84 -2.00 -10.60
CA ARG A 512 5.87 -1.50 -9.22
C ARG A 512 5.69 0.01 -9.09
N LEU A 513 5.93 0.78 -10.16
CA LEU A 513 5.69 2.23 -10.19
C LEU A 513 4.22 2.59 -10.44
N HIS A 514 3.42 1.63 -10.90
CA HIS A 514 2.06 1.84 -11.39
C HIS A 514 1.01 1.03 -10.62
N THR A 515 1.45 0.06 -9.82
CA THR A 515 0.62 -0.85 -9.04
C THR A 515 1.19 -0.97 -7.62
N SER A 516 0.43 -1.61 -6.73
CA SER A 516 0.89 -1.90 -5.36
C SER A 516 0.97 -3.42 -5.19
N PRO A 517 2.10 -4.05 -5.54
CA PRO A 517 2.32 -5.45 -5.19
C PRO A 517 2.58 -5.57 -3.68
N ASP A 518 2.15 -6.67 -3.09
CA ASP A 518 2.18 -6.93 -1.66
C ASP A 518 2.80 -8.30 -1.37
N GLY A 519 2.41 -9.38 -2.08
CA GLY A 519 2.95 -10.72 -1.92
C GLY A 519 4.22 -10.96 -2.73
N THR A 520 5.21 -11.63 -2.13
CA THR A 520 6.53 -11.89 -2.71
C THR A 520 6.82 -13.39 -2.78
N PHE A 521 7.35 -13.85 -3.93
CA PHE A 521 7.90 -15.19 -4.09
C PHE A 521 9.29 -15.11 -4.73
N VAL A 522 10.28 -15.76 -4.13
CA VAL A 522 11.63 -15.91 -4.69
C VAL A 522 11.80 -17.33 -5.22
N ARG A 523 12.16 -17.46 -6.48
CA ARG A 523 12.38 -18.78 -7.12
C ARG A 523 13.71 -18.84 -7.85
N ARG A 524 14.31 -20.03 -7.86
CA ARG A 524 15.49 -20.33 -8.65
C ARG A 524 15.10 -21.16 -9.85
N ILE A 525 15.06 -20.51 -11.02
CA ILE A 525 14.77 -21.17 -12.29
C ILE A 525 16.08 -21.31 -13.06
N GLN A 526 16.47 -22.53 -13.38
CA GLN A 526 17.76 -22.84 -13.99
C GLN A 526 18.95 -22.19 -13.25
N GLY A 527 18.88 -22.16 -11.91
CA GLY A 527 19.89 -21.59 -11.03
C GLY A 527 19.89 -20.04 -10.92
N LYS A 528 19.12 -19.33 -11.75
CA LYS A 528 18.98 -17.87 -11.73
C LYS A 528 17.85 -17.42 -10.79
N PRO A 529 18.03 -16.34 -10.03
CA PRO A 529 16.98 -15.83 -9.16
C PRO A 529 15.91 -15.08 -9.95
N PHE A 530 14.65 -15.34 -9.60
CA PHE A 530 13.48 -14.60 -10.05
C PHE A 530 12.67 -14.14 -8.85
N LEU A 531 12.09 -12.97 -8.99
CA LEU A 531 11.15 -12.40 -8.03
C LEU A 531 9.78 -12.33 -8.69
N PHE A 532 8.76 -12.90 -8.03
CA PHE A 532 7.38 -12.82 -8.45
C PHE A 532 6.62 -12.03 -7.40
N LEU A 533 5.77 -11.09 -7.86
CA LEU A 533 5.02 -10.19 -6.99
C LEU A 533 3.54 -10.20 -7.36
N THR A 534 2.67 -10.22 -6.36
CA THR A 534 1.22 -10.13 -6.54
C THR A 534 0.63 -9.11 -5.55
N ASP A 535 -0.60 -8.67 -5.80
CA ASP A 535 -1.30 -7.76 -4.91
C ASP A 535 -2.26 -8.48 -3.94
N MET A 536 -2.84 -7.73 -3.00
CA MET A 536 -3.80 -8.23 -2.02
C MET A 536 -5.09 -8.80 -2.64
N TYR A 537 -5.38 -8.46 -3.91
CA TYR A 537 -6.59 -8.92 -4.62
C TYR A 537 -6.32 -10.07 -5.59
N ASN A 538 -5.06 -10.52 -5.73
CA ASN A 538 -4.63 -11.48 -6.73
C ASN A 538 -4.88 -11.03 -8.18
N SER A 539 -4.83 -9.74 -8.42
CA SER A 539 -5.16 -9.13 -9.72
C SER A 539 -4.13 -9.44 -10.78
N PHE A 540 -2.87 -9.60 -10.37
CA PHE A 540 -1.73 -9.83 -11.25
C PHE A 540 -0.67 -10.70 -10.59
N LEU A 541 0.25 -11.22 -11.41
CA LEU A 541 1.54 -11.78 -10.98
C LEU A 541 2.64 -11.17 -11.84
N GLN A 542 3.44 -10.27 -11.26
CA GLN A 542 4.58 -9.63 -11.90
C GLN A 542 5.82 -10.51 -11.79
N ILE A 543 6.69 -10.48 -12.79
CA ILE A 543 7.89 -11.31 -12.86
C ILE A 543 9.11 -10.43 -13.10
N TYR A 544 10.12 -10.62 -12.27
CA TYR A 544 11.40 -9.92 -12.36
C TYR A 544 12.55 -10.90 -12.43
N ARG A 545 13.56 -10.56 -13.22
CA ARG A 545 14.85 -11.25 -13.29
C ARG A 545 15.97 -10.35 -12.80
N PHE A 546 17.13 -10.92 -12.55
CA PHE A 546 18.33 -10.18 -12.16
C PHE A 546 19.46 -10.42 -13.16
N ASN A 547 20.15 -9.34 -13.52
CA ASN A 547 21.38 -9.39 -14.31
C ASN A 547 22.45 -8.48 -13.67
N PRO A 548 23.29 -9.04 -12.78
CA PRO A 548 24.29 -8.25 -12.06
C PRO A 548 25.28 -7.50 -12.96
N ALA A 549 25.54 -8.00 -14.17
CA ALA A 549 26.50 -7.39 -15.09
C ALA A 549 25.98 -6.07 -15.70
N THR A 550 24.66 -5.94 -15.94
CA THR A 550 24.06 -4.76 -16.58
C THR A 550 23.25 -3.89 -15.62
N ASP A 551 22.72 -4.48 -14.55
CA ASP A 551 21.75 -3.87 -13.67
C ASP A 551 22.12 -3.95 -12.18
N GLY A 552 23.29 -4.48 -11.84
CA GLY A 552 23.75 -4.58 -10.46
C GLY A 552 22.78 -5.38 -9.59
N LYS A 553 22.09 -4.71 -8.66
CA LYS A 553 21.12 -5.29 -7.73
C LYS A 553 19.66 -5.00 -8.13
N VAL A 554 19.44 -4.31 -9.24
CA VAL A 554 18.10 -3.95 -9.71
C VAL A 554 17.41 -5.17 -10.29
N ALA A 555 16.13 -5.35 -9.94
CA ALA A 555 15.25 -6.35 -10.51
C ALA A 555 14.65 -5.81 -11.82
N ILE A 556 14.84 -6.53 -12.90
CA ILE A 556 14.46 -6.15 -14.26
C ILE A 556 13.07 -6.69 -14.54
N PRO A 557 12.08 -5.87 -14.96
CA PRO A 557 10.79 -6.36 -15.40
C PRO A 557 10.94 -7.41 -16.51
N ALA A 558 10.33 -8.56 -16.37
CA ALA A 558 10.50 -9.71 -17.26
C ALA A 558 9.18 -10.25 -17.81
N GLY A 559 8.10 -10.08 -17.06
CA GLY A 559 6.78 -10.55 -17.45
C GLY A 559 5.71 -10.14 -16.45
N MET A 560 4.45 -10.35 -16.84
CA MET A 560 3.30 -10.06 -15.98
C MET A 560 2.08 -10.85 -16.45
N PHE A 561 1.42 -11.53 -15.52
CA PHE A 561 0.09 -12.05 -15.70
C PHE A 561 -0.92 -11.05 -15.15
N VAL A 562 -1.99 -10.81 -15.86
CA VAL A 562 -3.11 -9.99 -15.37
C VAL A 562 -4.41 -10.76 -15.51
N GLY A 563 -5.12 -10.88 -14.40
CA GLY A 563 -6.46 -11.42 -14.34
C GLY A 563 -7.53 -10.37 -14.61
N THR A 564 -8.77 -10.80 -14.62
CA THR A 564 -9.94 -9.94 -14.67
C THR A 564 -10.72 -10.03 -13.36
N ASN A 565 -11.53 -9.05 -13.07
CA ASN A 565 -12.42 -9.05 -11.90
C ASN A 565 -13.78 -9.73 -12.17
N GLY A 566 -13.84 -10.60 -13.19
CA GLY A 566 -15.09 -11.23 -13.64
C GLY A 566 -15.93 -10.35 -14.58
N ALA A 567 -15.47 -9.14 -14.90
CA ALA A 567 -16.02 -8.30 -15.95
C ALA A 567 -15.23 -8.46 -17.26
N ASP A 568 -15.75 -7.92 -18.34
CA ASP A 568 -15.10 -8.01 -19.68
C ASP A 568 -13.78 -7.24 -19.79
N LYS A 569 -13.38 -6.53 -18.73
CA LYS A 569 -12.18 -5.69 -18.72
C LYS A 569 -11.09 -6.26 -17.81
N PRO A 570 -9.80 -6.10 -18.17
CA PRO A 570 -8.70 -6.39 -17.27
C PRO A 570 -8.86 -5.65 -15.94
N PHE A 571 -8.36 -6.23 -14.86
CA PHE A 571 -8.44 -5.62 -13.54
C PHE A 571 -7.68 -4.28 -13.46
N ILE A 572 -6.53 -4.20 -14.14
CA ILE A 572 -5.78 -2.96 -14.28
C ILE A 572 -6.47 -2.11 -15.33
N THR A 573 -6.98 -0.96 -14.92
CA THR A 573 -7.76 -0.03 -15.74
C THR A 573 -6.99 1.26 -16.00
N GLY A 574 -7.43 2.01 -16.99
CA GLY A 574 -6.80 3.26 -17.42
C GLY A 574 -5.83 3.06 -18.59
N ASN A 575 -4.86 3.95 -18.72
CA ASN A 575 -3.91 3.95 -19.85
C ASN A 575 -2.64 3.14 -19.57
N TRP A 576 -2.57 2.46 -18.44
CA TRP A 576 -1.43 1.64 -18.07
C TRP A 576 -1.87 0.17 -17.86
N PRO A 577 -1.07 -0.84 -18.28
CA PRO A 577 0.12 -0.70 -19.11
C PRO A 577 -0.22 -0.30 -20.56
N PRO A 578 0.73 0.35 -21.27
CA PRO A 578 0.53 0.70 -22.67
C PRO A 578 0.22 -0.54 -23.51
N HIS A 579 -0.65 -0.38 -24.52
CA HIS A 579 -0.99 -1.43 -25.49
C HIS A 579 -1.63 -2.70 -24.91
N GLN A 580 -2.06 -2.68 -23.65
CA GLN A 580 -2.76 -3.82 -23.06
C GLN A 580 -4.00 -4.21 -23.87
N PRO A 581 -4.35 -5.51 -23.93
CA PRO A 581 -5.60 -5.97 -24.52
C PRO A 581 -6.81 -5.33 -23.83
N GLU A 582 -7.82 -4.98 -24.61
CA GLU A 582 -9.05 -4.34 -24.07
C GLU A 582 -9.94 -5.30 -23.31
N GLN A 583 -9.81 -6.60 -23.55
CA GLN A 583 -10.66 -7.64 -22.99
C GLN A 583 -9.87 -8.90 -22.71
N GLY A 584 -10.33 -9.66 -21.70
CA GLY A 584 -9.78 -10.95 -21.31
C GLY A 584 -8.51 -10.83 -20.49
N GLU A 585 -8.05 -11.97 -20.00
CA GLU A 585 -6.76 -12.08 -19.32
C GLU A 585 -5.62 -11.96 -20.34
N TRP A 586 -4.46 -11.56 -19.87
CA TRP A 586 -3.28 -11.52 -20.69
C TRP A 586 -2.00 -11.82 -19.90
N ILE A 587 -0.98 -12.26 -20.64
CA ILE A 587 0.40 -12.43 -20.18
C ILE A 587 1.27 -11.50 -21.02
N TRP A 588 1.98 -10.59 -20.37
CA TRP A 588 3.04 -9.81 -21.00
C TRP A 588 4.39 -10.47 -20.73
N ARG A 589 5.27 -10.45 -21.74
CA ARG A 589 6.67 -10.86 -21.62
C ARG A 589 7.56 -9.87 -22.37
N ASP A 590 8.56 -9.32 -21.70
CA ASP A 590 9.57 -8.40 -22.26
C ASP A 590 10.48 -9.13 -23.27
N ARG A 591 10.02 -9.36 -24.49
CA ARG A 591 10.73 -10.18 -25.50
C ARG A 591 12.06 -9.58 -25.96
N ASN A 592 12.19 -8.27 -25.96
CA ASN A 592 13.38 -7.57 -26.41
C ASN A 592 14.33 -7.16 -25.26
N GLY A 593 13.89 -7.25 -24.02
CA GLY A 593 14.69 -6.99 -22.82
C GLY A 593 14.81 -5.51 -22.47
N ASN A 594 13.90 -4.64 -22.96
CA ASN A 594 13.95 -3.20 -22.75
C ASN A 594 13.11 -2.71 -21.56
N GLY A 595 12.31 -3.60 -20.94
CA GLY A 595 11.45 -3.32 -19.79
C GLY A 595 10.25 -2.42 -20.14
N LYS A 596 9.82 -2.35 -21.40
CA LYS A 596 8.67 -1.56 -21.86
C LYS A 596 7.56 -2.49 -22.35
N PHE A 597 6.33 -2.05 -22.21
CA PHE A 597 5.17 -2.78 -22.71
C PHE A 597 4.91 -2.46 -24.17
N GLU A 598 5.08 -3.43 -25.05
CA GLU A 598 4.91 -3.29 -26.49
C GLU A 598 3.79 -4.19 -27.02
N LYS A 599 3.12 -3.74 -28.08
CA LYS A 599 1.90 -4.38 -28.61
C LYS A 599 2.06 -5.87 -28.96
N ASN A 600 3.23 -6.26 -29.44
CA ASN A 600 3.56 -7.64 -29.86
C ASN A 600 4.04 -8.55 -28.72
N GLU A 601 4.06 -8.06 -27.49
CA GLU A 601 4.57 -8.78 -26.31
C GLU A 601 3.48 -9.39 -25.44
N TYR A 602 2.23 -9.18 -25.80
CA TYR A 602 1.07 -9.72 -25.08
C TYR A 602 0.60 -11.04 -25.69
N ASP A 603 0.44 -12.05 -24.84
CA ASP A 603 -0.38 -13.25 -25.10
C ASP A 603 -1.73 -13.06 -24.42
N ARG A 604 -2.83 -13.40 -25.09
CA ARG A 604 -4.18 -13.11 -24.65
C ARG A 604 -5.03 -14.37 -24.54
N SER A 605 -5.78 -14.48 -23.44
CA SER A 605 -6.86 -15.44 -23.29
C SER A 605 -8.21 -14.84 -23.68
N LYS A 606 -9.14 -15.71 -24.10
CA LYS A 606 -10.56 -15.37 -24.20
C LYS A 606 -11.32 -15.65 -22.91
N ASP A 607 -10.69 -16.31 -21.95
CA ASP A 607 -11.27 -16.59 -20.65
C ASP A 607 -11.34 -15.33 -19.80
N TYR A 608 -12.35 -15.29 -18.93
CA TYR A 608 -12.53 -14.23 -17.93
C TYR A 608 -12.62 -14.87 -16.54
N PRO A 609 -11.59 -15.58 -16.07
CA PRO A 609 -11.63 -16.19 -14.77
C PRO A 609 -11.63 -15.14 -13.66
N HIS A 610 -12.33 -15.45 -12.61
CA HIS A 610 -12.36 -14.63 -11.42
C HIS A 610 -10.98 -14.53 -10.75
N LEU A 611 -10.81 -13.56 -9.87
CA LEU A 611 -9.64 -13.43 -9.03
C LEU A 611 -9.43 -14.70 -8.20
N GLY A 612 -8.18 -15.09 -8.03
CA GLY A 612 -7.83 -16.28 -7.27
C GLY A 612 -6.38 -16.27 -6.81
N GLY A 613 -6.02 -17.17 -5.90
CA GLY A 613 -4.68 -17.25 -5.34
C GLY A 613 -3.61 -17.67 -6.36
N TRP A 614 -2.47 -16.99 -6.34
CA TRP A 614 -1.29 -17.35 -7.13
C TRP A 614 -0.31 -18.20 -6.34
N TRP A 615 0.41 -19.06 -7.04
CA TRP A 615 1.57 -19.78 -6.54
C TRP A 615 2.60 -19.97 -7.64
N VAL A 616 3.86 -19.98 -7.28
CA VAL A 616 4.95 -20.34 -8.17
C VAL A 616 5.72 -21.46 -7.50
N ASP A 617 5.81 -22.62 -8.13
CA ASP A 617 6.50 -23.77 -7.57
C ASP A 617 8.03 -23.70 -7.77
N SER A 618 8.75 -24.68 -7.26
CA SER A 618 10.22 -24.75 -7.33
C SER A 618 10.78 -24.92 -8.74
N LYS A 619 9.98 -25.44 -9.68
CA LYS A 619 10.34 -25.58 -11.09
C LYS A 619 10.07 -24.29 -11.87
N GLY A 620 9.31 -23.35 -11.28
CA GLY A 620 8.91 -22.12 -11.90
C GLY A 620 7.56 -22.17 -12.61
N ASP A 621 6.82 -23.29 -12.48
CA ASP A 621 5.45 -23.35 -12.99
C ASP A 621 4.55 -22.44 -12.17
N VAL A 622 3.64 -21.75 -12.83
CA VAL A 622 2.68 -20.85 -12.21
C VAL A 622 1.34 -21.54 -12.04
N TRP A 623 0.81 -21.46 -10.85
CA TRP A 623 -0.48 -22.01 -10.45
C TRP A 623 -1.44 -20.91 -10.03
N LYS A 624 -2.73 -21.06 -10.36
CA LYS A 624 -3.77 -20.12 -9.95
C LYS A 624 -5.00 -20.87 -9.47
N ALA A 625 -5.42 -20.57 -8.25
CA ALA A 625 -6.68 -21.05 -7.69
C ALA A 625 -7.80 -20.05 -8.04
N LEU A 626 -8.91 -20.55 -8.56
CA LEU A 626 -10.09 -19.76 -8.93
C LEU A 626 -11.32 -20.28 -8.18
N ARG A 627 -12.32 -19.45 -8.04
CA ARG A 627 -13.59 -19.76 -7.37
C ARG A 627 -14.60 -20.43 -8.32
N THR A 628 -14.13 -21.20 -9.30
CA THR A 628 -14.96 -21.85 -10.33
C THR A 628 -14.80 -23.36 -10.28
N GLU A 629 -15.67 -24.10 -10.94
CA GLU A 629 -15.64 -25.56 -10.97
C GLU A 629 -14.35 -26.10 -11.62
N ASP A 630 -13.89 -25.47 -12.72
CA ASP A 630 -12.61 -25.71 -13.34
C ASP A 630 -11.52 -24.78 -12.76
N GLY A 631 -11.47 -24.70 -11.43
CA GLY A 631 -10.87 -23.59 -10.68
C GLY A 631 -9.36 -23.63 -10.54
N ILE A 632 -8.65 -24.59 -11.10
CA ILE A 632 -7.18 -24.63 -11.05
C ILE A 632 -6.63 -24.39 -12.46
N ARG A 633 -5.75 -23.39 -12.55
CA ARG A 633 -4.95 -23.10 -13.75
C ARG A 633 -3.50 -23.43 -13.46
N HIS A 634 -2.90 -24.23 -14.33
CA HIS A 634 -1.49 -24.56 -14.33
C HIS A 634 -0.86 -24.00 -15.61
N TYR A 635 0.15 -23.15 -15.45
CA TYR A 635 0.93 -22.56 -16.54
C TYR A 635 2.35 -23.14 -16.49
N PRO A 636 2.63 -24.21 -17.22
CA PRO A 636 3.98 -24.80 -17.25
C PRO A 636 5.00 -23.80 -17.79
N LEU A 637 6.15 -23.75 -17.14
CA LEU A 637 7.30 -23.01 -17.64
C LEU A 637 7.84 -23.68 -18.91
N GLN A 638 7.73 -22.98 -20.04
CA GLN A 638 8.20 -23.48 -21.34
C GLN A 638 9.70 -23.27 -21.58
N GLY A 639 10.37 -22.57 -20.70
CA GLY A 639 11.80 -22.26 -20.79
C GLY A 639 12.12 -20.80 -20.46
N ILE A 640 13.35 -20.42 -20.73
CA ILE A 640 13.87 -19.05 -20.57
C ILE A 640 14.31 -18.56 -21.93
N ASP A 641 13.87 -17.38 -22.33
CA ASP A 641 14.24 -16.78 -23.61
C ASP A 641 15.68 -16.24 -23.62
N PRO A 642 16.24 -15.84 -24.79
CA PRO A 642 17.61 -15.34 -24.88
C PRO A 642 17.87 -14.06 -24.06
N LYS A 643 16.83 -13.33 -23.65
CA LYS A 643 16.94 -12.14 -22.78
C LYS A 643 16.93 -12.52 -21.30
N GLY A 644 16.62 -13.78 -21.00
CA GLY A 644 16.55 -14.31 -19.65
C GLY A 644 15.16 -14.25 -19.03
N ASN A 645 14.09 -14.01 -19.82
CA ASN A 645 12.73 -13.95 -19.32
C ASN A 645 12.05 -15.33 -19.38
N PRO A 646 11.25 -15.71 -18.38
CA PRO A 646 10.54 -16.98 -18.41
C PRO A 646 9.38 -16.94 -19.42
N ILE A 647 9.17 -18.06 -20.09
CA ILE A 647 8.17 -18.20 -21.15
C ILE A 647 6.95 -18.93 -20.62
N TYR A 648 5.82 -18.25 -20.62
CA TYR A 648 4.50 -18.80 -20.34
C TYR A 648 3.54 -18.43 -21.48
N SER A 649 2.51 -19.27 -21.71
CA SER A 649 1.48 -18.96 -22.69
C SER A 649 0.14 -19.60 -22.32
N TYR A 650 -0.95 -19.03 -22.81
CA TYR A 650 -2.28 -19.63 -22.68
C TYR A 650 -2.42 -20.92 -23.52
N SER A 651 -1.64 -21.08 -24.58
CA SER A 651 -1.66 -22.32 -25.39
C SER A 651 -1.14 -23.54 -24.66
N SER A 652 -0.30 -23.35 -23.63
CA SER A 652 0.20 -24.41 -22.75
C SER A 652 -0.49 -24.50 -21.41
N MET A 653 -1.42 -23.58 -21.13
CA MET A 653 -2.17 -23.54 -19.87
C MET A 653 -3.10 -24.73 -19.77
N GLU A 654 -3.04 -25.41 -18.62
CA GLU A 654 -3.90 -26.54 -18.27
C GLU A 654 -4.99 -26.10 -17.29
N LYS A 655 -6.23 -26.52 -17.57
CA LYS A 655 -7.36 -26.35 -16.66
C LYS A 655 -7.56 -27.65 -15.90
N GLN A 656 -7.66 -27.54 -14.58
CA GLN A 656 -7.89 -28.69 -13.72
C GLN A 656 -9.12 -28.43 -12.84
N THR A 657 -9.90 -29.48 -12.63
CA THR A 657 -11.10 -29.42 -11.81
C THR A 657 -10.79 -29.21 -10.35
N THR A 658 -11.52 -28.33 -9.71
CA THR A 658 -11.48 -28.14 -8.25
C THR A 658 -11.95 -29.42 -7.55
N PRO A 659 -11.23 -29.95 -6.55
CA PRO A 659 -11.70 -31.06 -5.74
C PRO A 659 -13.08 -30.77 -5.13
N LYS A 660 -14.01 -31.72 -5.21
CA LYS A 660 -15.43 -31.56 -4.84
C LYS A 660 -15.69 -31.11 -3.40
N ILE A 661 -14.67 -31.21 -2.53
CA ILE A 661 -14.78 -30.71 -1.14
C ILE A 661 -14.87 -29.19 -1.06
N PHE A 662 -14.29 -28.49 -2.05
CA PHE A 662 -14.30 -27.03 -2.11
C PHE A 662 -15.43 -26.52 -3.04
N ASN A 663 -16.20 -25.58 -2.56
CA ASN A 663 -17.13 -24.81 -3.37
C ASN A 663 -16.60 -23.38 -3.66
N ASP A 664 -15.55 -22.96 -2.96
CA ASP A 664 -14.90 -21.66 -3.14
C ASP A 664 -13.40 -21.82 -2.81
N LEU A 665 -12.58 -22.06 -3.83
CA LEU A 665 -11.14 -22.27 -3.69
C LEU A 665 -10.41 -20.94 -3.57
N ARG A 666 -9.51 -20.82 -2.58
CA ARG A 666 -8.85 -19.56 -2.23
C ARG A 666 -7.35 -19.55 -2.41
N ARG A 667 -6.63 -20.58 -1.91
CA ARG A 667 -5.17 -20.66 -1.96
C ARG A 667 -4.73 -21.99 -2.52
N ILE A 668 -3.52 -22.00 -3.09
CA ILE A 668 -2.90 -23.15 -3.73
C ILE A 668 -1.40 -23.12 -3.48
N GLU A 669 -0.83 -24.22 -3.02
CA GLU A 669 0.62 -24.43 -2.96
C GLU A 669 0.94 -25.86 -3.44
N TYR A 670 1.67 -25.99 -4.55
CA TYR A 670 2.10 -27.26 -5.11
C TYR A 670 3.61 -27.45 -4.93
N PHE A 671 3.98 -28.64 -4.52
CA PHE A 671 5.37 -29.06 -4.30
C PHE A 671 5.71 -30.24 -5.22
N PRO A 672 6.38 -29.97 -6.35
CA PRO A 672 6.67 -31.01 -7.35
C PRO A 672 7.66 -32.08 -6.86
N GLU A 673 8.48 -31.80 -5.85
CA GLU A 673 9.44 -32.74 -5.26
C GLU A 673 8.76 -33.93 -4.55
N THR A 674 7.58 -33.65 -3.99
CA THR A 674 6.78 -34.64 -3.24
C THR A 674 5.46 -34.96 -3.92
N ASP A 675 5.19 -34.34 -5.07
CA ASP A 675 3.92 -34.41 -5.80
C ASP A 675 2.71 -34.16 -4.87
N SER A 676 2.87 -33.15 -4.00
CA SER A 676 1.88 -32.79 -2.98
C SER A 676 1.27 -31.44 -3.28
N MET A 677 -0.06 -31.39 -3.28
CA MET A 677 -0.87 -30.18 -3.43
C MET A 677 -1.53 -29.84 -2.10
N PHE A 678 -1.40 -28.59 -1.68
CA PHE A 678 -2.14 -28.00 -0.56
C PHE A 678 -3.11 -26.95 -1.10
N LEU A 679 -4.37 -27.10 -0.76
CA LEU A 679 -5.45 -26.21 -1.17
C LEU A 679 -6.15 -25.70 0.07
N SER A 680 -6.52 -24.41 0.07
CA SER A 680 -7.43 -23.89 1.06
C SER A 680 -8.61 -23.16 0.42
N GLY A 681 -9.73 -23.17 1.12
CA GLY A 681 -10.96 -22.54 0.62
C GLY A 681 -12.14 -22.82 1.55
N PHE A 682 -13.31 -22.41 1.10
CA PHE A 682 -14.56 -22.75 1.75
C PHE A 682 -15.11 -24.06 1.19
N THR A 683 -15.76 -24.81 2.05
CA THR A 683 -16.34 -26.13 1.72
C THR A 683 -17.86 -26.07 1.76
N VAL A 684 -18.50 -27.12 1.23
CA VAL A 684 -19.98 -27.24 1.29
C VAL A 684 -20.46 -27.22 2.72
N ASP A 685 -19.72 -27.88 3.64
CA ASP A 685 -20.08 -27.96 5.05
C ASP A 685 -19.79 -26.66 5.82
N ARG A 686 -18.86 -25.84 5.28
CA ARG A 686 -18.40 -24.58 5.88
C ARG A 686 -18.27 -23.50 4.80
N PRO A 687 -19.43 -23.01 4.32
CA PRO A 687 -19.48 -22.08 3.19
C PRO A 687 -18.97 -20.69 3.55
N ALA A 688 -18.63 -19.91 2.53
CA ALA A 688 -18.26 -18.51 2.66
C ALA A 688 -19.46 -17.69 3.16
N PHE A 689 -19.15 -16.70 4.00
CA PHE A 689 -20.10 -15.66 4.36
C PHE A 689 -19.71 -14.36 3.65
N GLY A 690 -20.48 -14.02 2.61
CA GLY A 690 -20.16 -12.85 1.79
C GLY A 690 -18.98 -13.09 0.83
N ASP A 691 -18.50 -12.01 0.20
CA ASP A 691 -17.45 -12.04 -0.81
C ASP A 691 -16.13 -11.41 -0.27
N ASP A 692 -15.55 -12.03 0.76
CA ASP A 692 -14.25 -11.59 1.29
C ASP A 692 -13.10 -12.33 0.59
N ALA A 693 -12.41 -11.64 -0.32
CA ALA A 693 -11.24 -12.15 -1.01
C ALA A 693 -10.01 -12.29 -0.11
N GLY A 694 -9.98 -11.56 1.02
CA GLY A 694 -8.83 -11.45 1.90
C GLY A 694 -8.62 -12.63 2.85
N VAL A 695 -9.49 -13.65 2.86
CA VAL A 695 -9.36 -14.82 3.75
C VAL A 695 -9.05 -16.10 3.00
N ALA A 696 -8.35 -17.02 3.67
CA ALA A 696 -7.90 -18.28 3.08
C ALA A 696 -9.00 -19.36 3.02
N GLY A 697 -10.16 -19.11 3.63
CA GLY A 697 -11.27 -20.06 3.69
C GLY A 697 -11.46 -20.68 5.08
N SER A 698 -12.21 -21.77 5.12
CA SER A 698 -12.55 -22.51 6.35
C SER A 698 -11.73 -23.76 6.57
N GLU A 699 -11.13 -24.31 5.50
CA GLU A 699 -10.36 -25.55 5.57
C GLU A 699 -9.09 -25.52 4.71
N ILE A 700 -8.11 -26.31 5.12
CA ILE A 700 -6.96 -26.70 4.30
C ILE A 700 -7.06 -28.21 4.06
N ALA A 701 -6.73 -28.64 2.83
CA ALA A 701 -6.63 -30.05 2.47
C ALA A 701 -5.31 -30.32 1.75
N ARG A 702 -4.71 -31.48 2.05
CA ARG A 702 -3.54 -32.01 1.35
C ARG A 702 -3.92 -33.14 0.43
N PHE A 703 -3.35 -33.13 -0.77
CA PHE A 703 -3.48 -34.18 -1.78
C PHE A 703 -2.09 -34.69 -2.17
N ASP A 704 -1.88 -36.00 -2.15
CA ASP A 704 -0.64 -36.60 -2.61
C ASP A 704 -0.86 -37.26 -4.00
N ASN A 705 0.19 -37.38 -4.80
CA ASN A 705 0.14 -37.87 -6.19
C ASN A 705 -0.79 -37.01 -7.09
N TRP A 706 -0.68 -35.68 -6.92
CA TRP A 706 -1.52 -34.74 -7.66
C TRP A 706 -1.36 -34.83 -9.18
N SER A 707 -0.12 -34.97 -9.67
CA SER A 707 0.21 -35.10 -11.09
C SER A 707 -0.38 -36.38 -11.72
N LYS A 708 -0.68 -37.40 -10.91
CA LYS A 708 -1.30 -38.65 -11.32
C LYS A 708 -2.84 -38.58 -11.32
N GLY A 709 -3.40 -37.41 -11.12
CA GLY A 709 -4.85 -37.19 -11.12
C GLY A 709 -5.56 -37.51 -9.81
N ASN A 710 -4.83 -37.76 -8.72
CA ASN A 710 -5.48 -38.00 -7.41
C ASN A 710 -6.09 -36.71 -6.87
N ARG A 711 -7.39 -36.77 -6.60
CA ARG A 711 -8.16 -35.66 -6.02
C ARG A 711 -8.82 -36.04 -4.69
N THR A 712 -8.42 -37.17 -4.12
CA THR A 712 -8.84 -37.57 -2.77
C THR A 712 -7.90 -36.95 -1.75
N PRO A 713 -8.40 -36.19 -0.79
CA PRO A 713 -7.54 -35.58 0.22
C PRO A 713 -6.93 -36.65 1.12
N LYS A 714 -5.63 -36.52 1.40
CA LYS A 714 -4.93 -37.31 2.40
C LYS A 714 -5.41 -36.98 3.80
N TRP A 715 -5.65 -35.67 4.03
CA TRP A 715 -6.26 -35.12 5.23
C TRP A 715 -6.93 -33.79 4.94
N ARG A 716 -7.87 -33.41 5.80
CA ARG A 716 -8.54 -32.10 5.84
C ARG A 716 -8.46 -31.58 7.26
N ILE A 717 -8.22 -30.28 7.41
CA ILE A 717 -8.23 -29.58 8.69
C ILE A 717 -9.08 -28.33 8.62
N VAL A 718 -9.81 -28.06 9.70
CA VAL A 718 -10.52 -26.79 9.89
C VAL A 718 -9.52 -25.77 10.41
N ILE A 719 -9.45 -24.61 9.77
CA ILE A 719 -8.64 -23.47 10.19
C ILE A 719 -9.53 -22.38 10.80
N PRO A 720 -8.98 -21.46 11.61
CA PRO A 720 -9.77 -20.38 12.18
C PRO A 720 -10.58 -19.63 11.11
N TYR A 721 -11.90 -19.60 11.27
CA TYR A 721 -12.80 -18.78 10.45
C TYR A 721 -14.09 -18.48 11.22
N ASP A 722 -14.77 -17.41 10.85
CA ASP A 722 -16.07 -17.05 11.44
C ASP A 722 -17.19 -17.23 10.41
N SER A 723 -18.11 -18.15 10.69
CA SER A 723 -19.28 -18.43 9.84
C SER A 723 -20.30 -17.27 9.78
N THR A 724 -20.18 -16.28 10.67
CA THR A 724 -21.03 -15.08 10.68
C THR A 724 -20.43 -13.90 9.90
N GLY A 725 -19.25 -14.10 9.30
CA GLY A 725 -18.58 -13.13 8.45
C GLY A 725 -17.69 -12.12 9.17
N LYS A 726 -17.26 -12.41 10.40
CA LYS A 726 -16.24 -11.61 11.07
C LYS A 726 -14.88 -12.01 10.55
N ARG A 727 -14.37 -11.24 9.59
CA ARG A 727 -13.04 -11.44 9.01
C ARG A 727 -11.92 -11.51 10.05
N GLU A 728 -12.05 -10.74 11.10
CA GLU A 728 -11.04 -10.49 12.14
C GLU A 728 -10.47 -11.74 12.77
N VAL A 729 -11.31 -12.78 12.98
CA VAL A 729 -10.92 -14.05 13.59
C VAL A 729 -10.59 -15.13 12.56
N SER A 730 -10.69 -14.80 11.27
CA SER A 730 -10.48 -15.74 10.18
C SER A 730 -9.00 -15.80 9.76
N THR A 731 -8.63 -16.92 9.15
CA THR A 731 -7.30 -17.10 8.55
C THR A 731 -7.16 -16.24 7.30
N ALA A 732 -6.18 -15.33 7.28
CA ALA A 732 -5.87 -14.49 6.13
C ALA A 732 -5.06 -15.25 5.08
N ALA A 733 -3.97 -15.88 5.49
CA ALA A 733 -2.99 -16.50 4.61
C ALA A 733 -2.46 -17.81 5.16
N ILE A 734 -1.93 -18.63 4.25
CA ILE A 734 -1.25 -19.89 4.57
C ILE A 734 0.14 -19.91 3.93
N SER A 735 1.04 -20.72 4.48
CA SER A 735 2.30 -21.09 3.86
C SER A 735 2.72 -22.48 4.30
N VAL A 736 3.33 -23.25 3.39
CA VAL A 736 3.74 -24.64 3.66
C VAL A 736 5.25 -24.77 3.52
N THR A 737 5.86 -25.47 4.45
CA THR A 737 7.21 -26.07 4.30
C THR A 737 7.10 -27.58 4.30
N GLY A 738 8.21 -28.30 4.10
CA GLY A 738 8.17 -29.76 4.05
C GLY A 738 7.54 -30.43 5.28
N ASP A 739 7.66 -29.83 6.47
CA ASP A 739 7.23 -30.44 7.72
C ASP A 739 5.96 -29.81 8.31
N TYR A 740 5.69 -28.53 8.01
CA TYR A 740 4.62 -27.77 8.64
C TYR A 740 3.78 -26.95 7.64
N VAL A 741 2.50 -26.78 8.02
CA VAL A 741 1.57 -25.83 7.42
C VAL A 741 1.34 -24.72 8.45
N PHE A 742 1.48 -23.48 8.01
CA PHE A 742 1.29 -22.29 8.82
C PHE A 742 0.05 -21.54 8.32
N ALA A 743 -0.81 -21.14 9.25
CA ALA A 743 -2.04 -20.40 8.97
C ALA A 743 -2.13 -19.18 9.89
N VAL A 744 -2.11 -17.95 9.35
CA VAL A 744 -2.11 -16.72 10.13
C VAL A 744 -3.50 -16.08 10.14
N THR A 745 -3.95 -15.62 11.31
CA THR A 745 -5.24 -14.94 11.48
C THR A 745 -5.15 -13.43 11.24
N VAL A 746 -6.25 -12.83 10.80
CA VAL A 746 -6.30 -11.42 10.39
C VAL A 746 -5.92 -10.46 11.52
N LYS A 747 -6.69 -10.43 12.63
CA LYS A 747 -6.55 -9.38 13.64
C LYS A 747 -5.44 -9.65 14.66
N THR A 748 -5.28 -10.89 15.06
CA THR A 748 -4.33 -11.24 16.12
C THR A 748 -2.95 -11.57 15.59
N ALA A 749 -2.82 -11.78 14.28
CA ALA A 749 -1.62 -12.29 13.61
C ALA A 749 -1.04 -13.56 14.26
N GLU A 750 -1.89 -14.31 14.97
CA GLU A 750 -1.52 -15.61 15.54
C GLU A 750 -1.31 -16.61 14.41
N VAL A 751 -0.23 -17.36 14.46
CA VAL A 751 0.11 -18.38 13.47
C VAL A 751 -0.18 -19.76 14.02
N TYR A 752 -1.17 -20.44 13.48
CA TYR A 752 -1.47 -21.83 13.77
C TYR A 752 -0.54 -22.72 12.96
N VAL A 753 0.14 -23.64 13.63
CA VAL A 753 1.11 -24.56 13.03
C VAL A 753 0.55 -25.97 13.03
N TYR A 754 0.49 -26.59 11.85
CA TYR A 754 0.02 -27.97 11.68
C TYR A 754 1.13 -28.84 11.08
N ASN A 755 1.17 -30.10 11.48
CA ASN A 755 2.06 -31.09 10.89
C ASN A 755 1.63 -31.34 9.42
N ALA A 756 2.51 -31.11 8.46
CA ALA A 756 2.17 -31.23 7.05
C ALA A 756 1.85 -32.67 6.61
N LYS A 757 2.35 -33.72 7.36
CA LYS A 757 2.09 -35.13 7.03
C LYS A 757 0.75 -35.63 7.57
N THR A 758 0.37 -35.19 8.78
CA THR A 758 -0.78 -35.72 9.53
C THR A 758 -1.96 -34.75 9.59
N GLY A 759 -1.75 -33.44 9.40
CA GLY A 759 -2.74 -32.41 9.61
C GLY A 759 -2.97 -32.01 11.09
N ALA A 760 -2.31 -32.71 12.04
CA ALA A 760 -2.46 -32.43 13.46
C ALA A 760 -1.90 -31.04 13.82
N GLN A 761 -2.61 -30.29 14.65
CA GLN A 761 -2.12 -29.01 15.17
C GLN A 761 -0.98 -29.27 16.15
N VAL A 762 0.15 -28.61 15.92
CA VAL A 762 1.38 -28.76 16.73
C VAL A 762 1.52 -27.61 17.70
N GLN A 763 1.28 -26.39 17.24
CA GLN A 763 1.56 -25.17 18.01
C GLN A 763 0.77 -23.96 17.52
N GLN A 764 0.83 -22.90 18.30
CA GLN A 764 0.41 -21.54 17.95
C GLN A 764 1.54 -20.59 18.27
N LEU A 765 2.00 -19.80 17.27
CA LEU A 765 3.01 -18.77 17.44
C LEU A 765 2.31 -17.44 17.70
N LYS A 766 2.92 -16.62 18.55
CA LYS A 766 2.45 -15.26 18.87
C LYS A 766 3.61 -14.28 18.79
N PRO A 767 3.36 -13.02 18.42
CA PRO A 767 4.39 -11.98 18.47
C PRO A 767 5.00 -11.85 19.86
N GLY A 768 6.32 -11.60 19.89
CA GLY A 768 7.03 -11.37 21.12
C GLY A 768 6.85 -9.94 21.65
N PRO A 769 7.27 -9.66 22.90
CA PRO A 769 7.11 -8.36 23.54
C PRO A 769 7.87 -7.24 22.80
N GLU A 770 8.90 -7.57 22.03
CA GLU A 770 9.71 -6.66 21.24
C GLU A 770 8.93 -5.96 20.12
N VAL A 771 7.79 -6.51 19.71
CA VAL A 771 6.91 -5.92 18.70
C VAL A 771 5.60 -5.40 19.29
N GLY A 772 5.41 -5.50 20.59
CA GLY A 772 4.22 -5.09 21.34
C GLY A 772 3.25 -6.23 21.58
N SER A 773 2.34 -6.05 22.55
CA SER A 773 1.34 -7.05 22.94
C SER A 773 0.26 -7.25 21.89
N GLU A 774 0.01 -6.24 21.08
CA GLU A 774 -0.94 -6.28 19.98
C GLU A 774 -0.13 -6.35 18.68
N SER A 775 -0.22 -7.48 17.99
CA SER A 775 0.28 -7.57 16.65
C SER A 775 -0.61 -6.79 15.69
N GLY A 776 -0.12 -6.55 14.52
CA GLY A 776 -0.85 -5.82 13.50
C GLY A 776 -2.00 -6.61 12.92
N TRP A 777 -2.54 -6.02 11.91
CA TRP A 777 -3.65 -6.53 11.14
C TRP A 777 -3.13 -7.16 9.85
N ILE A 778 -3.32 -8.46 9.69
CA ILE A 778 -2.94 -9.16 8.46
C ILE A 778 -4.07 -8.99 7.46
N ASP A 779 -3.87 -8.27 6.39
CA ASP A 779 -4.93 -7.99 5.43
C ASP A 779 -4.67 -8.55 4.02
N ILE A 780 -3.49 -9.11 3.77
CA ILE A 780 -3.17 -9.69 2.48
C ILE A 780 -3.17 -11.22 2.46
N PRO A 781 -3.62 -11.80 1.34
CA PRO A 781 -3.67 -13.26 1.17
C PRO A 781 -2.31 -13.96 1.18
N TYR A 782 -1.23 -13.23 1.19
CA TYR A 782 0.16 -13.71 1.20
C TYR A 782 0.94 -13.19 2.41
N GLY A 783 0.26 -12.72 3.44
CA GLY A 783 0.87 -12.14 4.64
C GLY A 783 1.70 -13.11 5.49
N ILE A 784 1.97 -14.29 4.99
CA ILE A 784 2.88 -15.27 5.61
C ILE A 784 3.69 -16.00 4.54
N ARG A 785 5.00 -16.15 4.80
CA ARG A 785 5.90 -17.01 4.02
C ARG A 785 6.77 -17.83 4.97
N ALA A 786 6.93 -19.10 4.66
CA ALA A 786 7.75 -20.01 5.45
C ALA A 786 8.86 -20.63 4.59
N PHE A 787 10.03 -20.77 5.18
CA PHE A 787 11.23 -21.33 4.57
C PHE A 787 11.92 -22.30 5.54
N ARG A 788 12.29 -23.49 5.06
CA ARG A 788 13.08 -24.46 5.84
C ARG A 788 14.53 -24.37 5.42
N ARG A 789 15.40 -24.07 6.37
CA ARG A 789 16.85 -24.04 6.18
C ARG A 789 17.45 -25.44 6.13
N SER A 790 18.63 -25.56 5.58
CA SER A 790 19.38 -26.83 5.46
C SER A 790 19.69 -27.47 6.82
N ASN A 791 19.84 -26.67 7.88
CA ASN A 791 20.04 -27.14 9.25
C ASN A 791 18.74 -27.60 9.95
N GLY A 792 17.61 -27.62 9.25
CA GLY A 792 16.30 -27.98 9.81
C GLY A 792 15.51 -26.82 10.40
N GLU A 793 16.12 -25.66 10.66
CA GLU A 793 15.42 -24.47 11.20
C GLU A 793 14.36 -23.98 10.23
N HIS A 794 13.17 -23.65 10.74
CA HIS A 794 12.11 -23.00 9.96
C HIS A 794 12.09 -21.50 10.25
N LEU A 795 12.13 -20.70 9.19
CA LEU A 795 11.92 -19.27 9.21
C LEU A 795 10.49 -18.98 8.76
N VAL A 796 9.73 -18.26 9.53
CA VAL A 796 8.38 -17.85 9.18
C VAL A 796 8.30 -16.33 9.20
N PHE A 797 8.06 -15.74 8.06
CA PHE A 797 7.93 -14.30 7.86
C PHE A 797 6.45 -13.95 7.81
N VAL A 798 6.02 -13.05 8.69
CA VAL A 798 4.62 -12.67 8.83
C VAL A 798 4.52 -11.17 8.67
N GLU A 799 3.57 -10.74 7.85
CA GLU A 799 3.16 -9.36 7.77
C GLU A 799 2.79 -8.82 9.14
N GLU A 800 3.17 -7.59 9.39
CA GLU A 800 2.64 -6.83 10.49
C GLU A 800 2.19 -5.44 10.02
N ASN A 801 1.01 -5.43 9.44
CA ASN A 801 0.40 -4.29 8.79
C ASN A 801 0.35 -3.05 9.72
N TRP A 802 -0.21 -3.21 10.91
CA TRP A 802 -0.38 -2.13 11.89
C TRP A 802 0.92 -1.44 12.31
N LYS A 803 2.02 -2.16 12.31
CA LYS A 803 3.34 -1.64 12.74
C LYS A 803 4.30 -1.43 11.56
N GLY A 804 3.89 -1.72 10.36
CA GLY A 804 4.69 -1.54 9.14
C GLY A 804 6.02 -2.29 9.17
N LYS A 805 6.02 -3.55 9.53
CA LYS A 805 7.22 -4.40 9.61
C LYS A 805 6.90 -5.84 9.25
N VAL A 806 7.96 -6.62 9.02
CA VAL A 806 7.88 -8.07 8.92
C VAL A 806 8.33 -8.71 10.24
N ILE A 807 7.46 -9.51 10.84
CA ILE A 807 7.82 -10.36 11.97
C ILE A 807 8.49 -11.62 11.44
N MET A 808 9.56 -12.06 12.08
CA MET A 808 10.23 -13.32 11.78
C MET A 808 10.16 -14.23 12.98
N TYR A 809 9.54 -15.42 12.81
CA TYR A 809 9.64 -16.53 13.77
C TYR A 809 10.72 -17.48 13.30
N ARG A 810 11.52 -17.98 14.26
CA ARG A 810 12.58 -18.96 14.02
C ARG A 810 12.28 -20.18 14.88
N LEU A 811 11.87 -21.27 14.27
CA LEU A 811 11.55 -22.53 14.95
C LEU A 811 12.76 -23.44 14.84
N ALA A 812 13.18 -24.03 15.97
CA ALA A 812 14.23 -25.04 15.98
C ALA A 812 13.81 -26.25 15.14
N GLY A 813 14.76 -26.79 14.34
CA GLY A 813 14.56 -27.98 13.51
C GLY A 813 14.57 -29.24 14.33
#